data_343d7fc5a2750ae953873698f68858f7
#
_entry.id   343d7fc5a2750ae953873698f68858f7
#
_cell.length_a   1.000
_cell.length_b   1.000
_cell.length_c   1.000
_cell.angle_alpha   90.00
_cell.angle_beta   90.00
_cell.angle_gamma   90.00
#
_symmetry.space_group_name_H-M   'P 1'
#
loop_
_entity.id
_entity.type
_entity.pdbx_description
1 polymer ?
#
loop_
_entity_poly.entity_id
_entity_poly.type
_entity_poly.pdbx_seq_one_letter_code
_entity_poly.pdbx_strand_id
1 'polypeptide(L)'
;MSFEAGGRTFTGCTVESFAVTARGLGANAVGINCSLGPKEIFPMAKRLAEALPGDFPVFVKPNAGLPRADGSGYDITPQLFAMEMKPYRDLKLFAAGGCCGTTPDFIKLLNGVFADCKPGRPAHAMPSVLCSPMDFVTVDGITVVGERINPTGKKRFQQALREGDMNYILEQAVSQSEAGAQVLDVNVGAPGVDEPAVMEQVVKALQSVVSLPLQLDSSHADALERGLRVYNGKPIVNSVNGETEVLERVLPLCKKYGAAVVGLAIDERGIQPSADARFEIAKRVVDAALAHGIPREDIYIDCLTLTASAQQQDVLATVEALARCKTELGVRTILGVSNISFGLPCRPYLNTTFLTMAMYAGLDLAIMNPSSEEMMAAVYSYNVLTNRDKQSMAYIARYADKVPASAALKQAQTAQASQTSNTPAEADAAHSGPFAALMQAVEKGLKGEASARTHTLLDENEPLTLVDEALIPALDVVGEKYEKGKLFLPQLLQAASAAQAAFEEIKTAIAKRGGAGASKGRIVLATVKGDVHDIGKNIVRVILENYGFEVIDLGRDVPVETVVDTVREKDVHLVGLSALMTTTLKSMEETIAALHAAKLDCKVMVGGAVLTPEYAEKIGADWYAKDAKQSADIAKKFFGES
;
A
#
# COMPACT_ATOMS: atom_id res chain seq x y z
N MET A 1 17.97 22.81 -21.15
CA MET A 1 18.67 21.53 -21.04
C MET A 1 19.39 21.20 -22.33
N SER A 2 20.55 20.52 -22.28
CA SER A 2 21.26 20.02 -23.46
C SER A 2 21.09 18.51 -23.56
N PHE A 3 20.91 18.03 -24.78
CA PHE A 3 20.72 16.59 -25.06
C PHE A 3 21.73 16.14 -26.13
N GLU A 4 22.13 14.89 -26.04
CA GLU A 4 22.93 14.20 -27.06
C GLU A 4 22.05 13.75 -28.23
N ALA A 5 22.66 13.32 -29.34
CA ALA A 5 21.95 12.90 -30.55
C ALA A 5 20.88 11.80 -30.31
N GLY A 6 21.07 10.97 -29.31
CA GLY A 6 20.11 9.95 -28.88
C GLY A 6 18.89 10.46 -28.12
N GLY A 7 18.75 11.77 -27.91
CA GLY A 7 17.62 12.38 -27.18
C GLY A 7 17.66 12.12 -25.66
N ARG A 8 18.86 11.96 -25.11
CA ARG A 8 19.11 11.87 -23.68
C ARG A 8 20.19 12.87 -23.26
N THR A 9 20.15 13.32 -22.02
CA THR A 9 21.27 14.10 -21.45
C THR A 9 22.49 13.19 -21.27
N PHE A 10 23.65 13.77 -21.00
CA PHE A 10 24.87 13.02 -20.69
C PHE A 10 24.67 12.03 -19.52
N THR A 11 23.80 12.34 -18.56
CA THR A 11 23.44 11.49 -17.41
C THR A 11 22.27 10.55 -17.68
N GLY A 12 21.77 10.47 -18.91
CA GLY A 12 20.72 9.52 -19.32
C GLY A 12 19.29 10.03 -19.24
N CYS A 13 19.04 11.27 -18.75
CA CYS A 13 17.68 11.80 -18.61
C CYS A 13 17.00 11.98 -19.97
N THR A 14 15.75 11.53 -20.10
CA THR A 14 14.96 11.67 -21.32
C THR A 14 14.37 13.08 -21.47
N VAL A 15 13.96 13.43 -22.69
CA VAL A 15 13.31 14.72 -22.97
C VAL A 15 12.00 14.84 -22.21
N GLU A 16 11.21 13.78 -22.15
CA GLU A 16 9.91 13.73 -21.46
C GLU A 16 10.06 13.82 -19.95
N SER A 17 11.01 13.08 -19.38
CA SER A 17 11.30 13.15 -17.93
C SER A 17 11.73 14.55 -17.51
N PHE A 18 12.58 15.20 -18.32
CA PHE A 18 12.96 16.59 -18.10
C PHE A 18 11.75 17.54 -18.15
N ALA A 19 10.91 17.41 -19.18
CA ALA A 19 9.74 18.27 -19.37
C ALA A 19 8.79 18.20 -18.17
N VAL A 20 8.42 16.99 -17.78
CA VAL A 20 7.46 16.71 -16.70
C VAL A 20 8.01 17.13 -15.34
N THR A 21 9.28 16.82 -15.06
CA THR A 21 9.94 17.21 -13.81
C THR A 21 10.05 18.72 -13.69
N ALA A 22 10.53 19.41 -14.73
CA ALA A 22 10.70 20.86 -14.70
C ALA A 22 9.35 21.60 -14.54
N ARG A 23 8.29 21.15 -15.25
CA ARG A 23 6.93 21.68 -15.06
C ARG A 23 6.44 21.45 -13.63
N GLY A 24 6.60 20.23 -13.10
CA GLY A 24 6.19 19.88 -11.74
C GLY A 24 6.85 20.77 -10.69
N LEU A 25 8.15 21.03 -10.83
CA LEU A 25 8.93 21.92 -9.98
C LEU A 25 8.58 23.41 -10.14
N GLY A 26 7.62 23.76 -11.00
CA GLY A 26 7.14 25.13 -11.16
C GLY A 26 7.95 25.99 -12.14
N ALA A 27 8.72 25.40 -13.06
CA ALA A 27 9.34 26.15 -14.13
C ALA A 27 8.27 26.85 -14.99
N ASN A 28 8.50 28.11 -15.37
CA ASN A 28 7.58 28.91 -16.19
C ASN A 28 7.81 28.70 -17.69
N ALA A 29 8.96 28.17 -18.06
CA ALA A 29 9.32 27.82 -19.41
C ALA A 29 10.41 26.75 -19.42
N VAL A 30 10.44 25.92 -20.45
CA VAL A 30 11.51 24.92 -20.65
C VAL A 30 12.03 24.98 -22.07
N GLY A 31 13.25 24.49 -22.30
CA GLY A 31 13.77 24.47 -23.63
C GLY A 31 15.01 23.62 -23.81
N ILE A 32 15.37 23.46 -25.10
CA ILE A 32 16.60 22.78 -25.53
C ILE A 32 17.59 23.82 -25.98
N ASN A 33 18.81 23.67 -25.47
CA ASN A 33 19.88 24.63 -25.76
C ASN A 33 21.20 23.91 -26.01
N CYS A 34 21.94 24.31 -27.04
CA CYS A 34 23.30 23.84 -27.32
C CYS A 34 23.39 22.38 -27.81
N SER A 35 24.58 21.82 -27.82
CA SER A 35 25.03 20.48 -28.21
C SER A 35 24.97 20.19 -29.70
N LEU A 36 23.85 20.41 -30.36
CA LEU A 36 23.55 19.95 -31.72
C LEU A 36 23.02 21.08 -32.61
N GLY A 37 22.96 20.84 -33.91
CA GLY A 37 22.34 21.72 -34.88
C GLY A 37 20.80 21.61 -34.91
N PRO A 38 20.14 22.47 -35.72
CA PRO A 38 18.69 22.51 -35.78
C PRO A 38 18.06 21.20 -36.25
N LYS A 39 18.65 20.51 -37.21
CA LYS A 39 18.14 19.27 -37.76
C LYS A 39 18.07 18.16 -36.71
N GLU A 40 19.12 18.00 -35.95
CA GLU A 40 19.25 16.97 -34.91
C GLU A 40 18.35 17.27 -33.69
N ILE A 41 18.17 18.55 -33.33
CA ILE A 41 17.33 18.95 -32.18
C ILE A 41 15.83 18.86 -32.50
N PHE A 42 15.42 18.97 -33.77
CA PHE A 42 14.00 19.02 -34.13
C PHE A 42 13.15 17.87 -33.56
N PRO A 43 13.54 16.58 -33.66
CA PRO A 43 12.78 15.47 -33.07
C PRO A 43 12.61 15.61 -31.56
N MET A 44 13.66 16.08 -30.88
CA MET A 44 13.64 16.29 -29.43
C MET A 44 12.74 17.48 -29.03
N ALA A 45 12.80 18.56 -29.80
CA ALA A 45 11.95 19.73 -29.60
C ALA A 45 10.46 19.37 -29.78
N LYS A 46 10.14 18.50 -30.73
CA LYS A 46 8.79 17.96 -30.93
C LYS A 46 8.33 17.15 -29.71
N ARG A 47 9.13 16.18 -29.24
CA ARG A 47 8.86 15.40 -28.03
C ARG A 47 8.69 16.28 -26.78
N LEU A 48 9.58 17.28 -26.60
CA LEU A 48 9.47 18.25 -25.52
C LEU A 48 8.13 19.00 -25.56
N ALA A 49 7.75 19.45 -26.73
CA ALA A 49 6.51 20.18 -26.94
C ALA A 49 5.27 19.30 -26.68
N GLU A 50 5.29 18.03 -27.09
CA GLU A 50 4.20 17.06 -26.91
C GLU A 50 4.05 16.64 -25.44
N ALA A 51 5.14 16.63 -24.67
CA ALA A 51 5.12 16.28 -23.24
C ALA A 51 4.60 17.40 -22.32
N LEU A 52 4.22 18.56 -22.87
CA LEU A 52 3.83 19.75 -22.12
C LEU A 52 2.48 20.30 -22.59
N PRO A 53 1.69 20.98 -21.71
CA PRO A 53 0.46 21.66 -22.10
C PRO A 53 0.67 22.60 -23.28
N GLY A 54 -0.38 22.78 -24.09
CA GLY A 54 -0.29 23.61 -25.29
C GLY A 54 0.09 25.07 -25.04
N ASP A 55 -0.30 25.60 -23.91
CA ASP A 55 0.00 26.97 -23.45
C ASP A 55 1.34 27.10 -22.72
N PHE A 56 2.01 25.97 -22.41
CA PHE A 56 3.29 26.01 -21.70
C PHE A 56 4.43 26.52 -22.60
N PRO A 57 5.20 27.56 -22.19
CA PRO A 57 6.24 28.14 -22.99
C PRO A 57 7.41 27.19 -23.26
N VAL A 58 7.70 26.94 -24.55
CA VAL A 58 8.83 26.12 -24.98
C VAL A 58 9.75 26.97 -25.85
N PHE A 59 11.07 26.88 -25.62
CA PHE A 59 12.07 27.57 -26.43
C PHE A 59 13.17 26.62 -26.90
N VAL A 60 13.80 26.98 -28.04
CA VAL A 60 14.87 26.21 -28.65
C VAL A 60 16.01 27.11 -29.11
N LYS A 61 17.26 26.73 -28.79
CA LYS A 61 18.47 27.47 -29.15
C LYS A 61 19.55 26.50 -29.63
N PRO A 62 19.52 26.05 -30.90
CA PRO A 62 20.54 25.17 -31.49
C PRO A 62 21.89 25.85 -31.66
N ASN A 63 22.94 25.06 -31.82
CA ASN A 63 24.24 25.51 -32.31
C ASN A 63 24.18 25.74 -33.83
N ALA A 64 25.17 26.45 -34.36
CA ALA A 64 25.42 26.51 -35.79
C ALA A 64 26.03 25.19 -36.35
N GLY A 65 25.46 24.04 -35.93
CA GLY A 65 25.96 22.71 -36.18
C GLY A 65 27.07 22.26 -35.21
N LEU A 66 28.02 21.51 -35.72
CA LEU A 66 29.15 21.01 -34.94
C LEU A 66 30.42 21.84 -35.18
N PRO A 67 31.33 21.94 -34.20
CA PRO A 67 32.62 22.59 -34.42
C PRO A 67 33.42 21.83 -35.48
N ARG A 68 34.04 22.54 -36.42
CA ARG A 68 34.91 21.96 -37.42
C ARG A 68 36.21 21.47 -36.80
N ALA A 69 36.71 20.35 -37.29
CA ALA A 69 37.93 19.72 -36.76
C ALA A 69 39.18 20.63 -36.89
N ASP A 70 39.21 21.53 -37.86
CA ASP A 70 40.29 22.48 -38.09
C ASP A 70 40.22 23.76 -37.24
N GLY A 71 39.20 23.87 -36.36
CA GLY A 71 38.99 25.04 -35.52
C GLY A 71 38.48 26.29 -36.26
N SER A 72 38.12 26.19 -37.54
CA SER A 72 37.68 27.33 -38.37
C SER A 72 36.24 27.79 -38.08
N GLY A 73 35.62 27.29 -37.00
CA GLY A 73 34.26 27.65 -36.63
C GLY A 73 33.30 26.45 -36.66
N TYR A 74 32.04 26.71 -37.06
CA TYR A 74 30.98 25.71 -37.10
C TYR A 74 30.62 25.36 -38.56
N ASP A 75 29.99 24.21 -38.78
CA ASP A 75 29.77 23.64 -40.10
C ASP A 75 28.49 24.12 -40.80
N ILE A 76 27.55 24.76 -40.09
CA ILE A 76 26.28 25.28 -40.63
C ILE A 76 26.39 26.78 -40.91
N THR A 77 25.96 27.18 -42.10
CA THR A 77 25.86 28.60 -42.50
C THR A 77 24.54 29.23 -42.01
N PRO A 78 24.45 30.59 -41.94
CA PRO A 78 23.20 31.27 -41.56
C PRO A 78 21.99 30.87 -42.43
N GLN A 79 22.19 30.67 -43.75
CA GLN A 79 21.14 30.28 -44.68
C GLN A 79 20.66 28.85 -44.43
N LEU A 80 21.57 27.91 -44.22
CA LEU A 80 21.24 26.50 -43.90
C LEU A 80 20.54 26.42 -42.57
N PHE A 81 21.03 27.13 -41.54
CA PHE A 81 20.40 27.21 -40.22
C PHE A 81 18.94 27.68 -40.31
N ALA A 82 18.70 28.80 -41.03
CA ALA A 82 17.36 29.34 -41.22
C ALA A 82 16.45 28.35 -41.99
N MET A 83 16.99 27.61 -42.95
CA MET A 83 16.24 26.58 -43.69
C MET A 83 15.85 25.41 -42.76
N GLU A 84 16.76 24.92 -41.96
CA GLU A 84 16.51 23.81 -41.00
C GLU A 84 15.61 24.20 -39.83
N MET A 85 15.52 25.50 -39.52
CA MET A 85 14.60 26.02 -38.50
C MET A 85 13.15 26.19 -39.02
N LYS A 86 12.87 26.08 -40.33
CA LYS A 86 11.50 26.20 -40.86
C LYS A 86 10.50 25.20 -40.26
N PRO A 87 10.79 23.91 -40.09
CA PRO A 87 9.84 22.93 -39.46
C PRO A 87 9.43 23.32 -38.04
N TYR A 88 10.25 24.06 -37.32
CA TYR A 88 9.93 24.50 -35.95
C TYR A 88 8.75 25.47 -35.86
N ARG A 89 8.33 26.09 -36.98
CA ARG A 89 7.13 26.95 -37.06
C ARG A 89 5.88 26.18 -36.60
N ASP A 90 5.79 24.90 -36.95
CA ASP A 90 4.65 24.04 -36.61
C ASP A 90 4.59 23.70 -35.11
N LEU A 91 5.72 23.77 -34.41
CA LEU A 91 5.80 23.58 -32.97
C LEU A 91 5.27 24.76 -32.16
N LYS A 92 4.99 25.93 -32.81
CA LYS A 92 4.47 27.14 -32.15
C LYS A 92 5.26 27.54 -30.92
N LEU A 93 6.59 27.51 -31.04
CA LEU A 93 7.51 27.83 -29.95
C LEU A 93 7.26 29.23 -29.39
N PHE A 94 7.48 29.40 -28.09
CA PHE A 94 7.44 30.70 -27.42
C PHE A 94 8.64 31.57 -27.82
N ALA A 95 9.82 30.95 -27.95
CA ALA A 95 11.02 31.61 -28.40
C ALA A 95 11.93 30.67 -29.21
N ALA A 96 12.62 31.22 -30.20
CA ALA A 96 13.67 30.54 -30.94
C ALA A 96 14.91 31.44 -31.00
N GLY A 97 16.08 30.83 -30.96
CA GLY A 97 17.34 31.56 -31.01
C GLY A 97 18.49 30.70 -31.51
N GLY A 98 19.68 31.09 -31.19
CA GLY A 98 20.89 30.34 -31.47
C GLY A 98 21.79 30.22 -30.22
N CYS A 99 22.75 29.30 -30.26
CA CYS A 99 23.76 29.09 -29.24
C CYS A 99 25.17 29.17 -29.87
N CYS A 100 26.03 28.19 -29.59
CA CYS A 100 27.42 28.21 -30.05
C CYS A 100 27.54 28.31 -31.56
N GLY A 101 28.43 29.16 -32.02
CA GLY A 101 28.70 29.40 -33.44
C GLY A 101 27.70 30.32 -34.15
N THR A 102 26.59 30.69 -33.52
CA THR A 102 25.64 31.65 -34.14
C THR A 102 26.06 33.08 -33.95
N THR A 103 25.86 33.91 -34.99
CA THR A 103 26.15 35.33 -35.04
C THR A 103 24.87 36.14 -35.28
N PRO A 104 24.90 37.48 -35.25
CA PRO A 104 23.75 38.30 -35.60
C PRO A 104 23.13 37.98 -36.96
N ASP A 105 23.90 37.51 -37.94
CA ASP A 105 23.40 37.13 -39.27
C ASP A 105 22.46 35.90 -39.20
N PHE A 106 22.76 34.93 -38.34
CA PHE A 106 21.86 33.80 -38.07
C PHE A 106 20.53 34.27 -37.50
N ILE A 107 20.58 35.18 -36.53
CA ILE A 107 19.37 35.69 -35.87
C ILE A 107 18.54 36.56 -36.82
N LYS A 108 19.20 37.34 -37.70
CA LYS A 108 18.51 38.13 -38.71
C LYS A 108 17.70 37.26 -39.68
N LEU A 109 18.27 36.16 -40.15
CA LEU A 109 17.56 35.22 -41.02
C LEU A 109 16.49 34.43 -40.25
N LEU A 110 16.76 34.05 -39.00
CA LEU A 110 15.81 33.38 -38.14
C LEU A 110 14.57 34.25 -37.90
N ASN A 111 14.73 35.56 -37.67
CA ASN A 111 13.60 36.48 -37.52
C ASN A 111 12.70 36.44 -38.76
N GLY A 112 13.26 36.35 -39.98
CA GLY A 112 12.49 36.17 -41.20
C GLY A 112 11.69 34.87 -41.24
N VAL A 113 12.24 33.78 -40.68
CA VAL A 113 11.55 32.48 -40.61
C VAL A 113 10.31 32.54 -39.68
N PHE A 114 10.36 33.31 -38.60
CA PHE A 114 9.31 33.36 -37.59
C PHE A 114 8.48 34.65 -37.57
N ALA A 115 8.67 35.57 -38.52
CA ALA A 115 8.07 36.90 -38.53
C ALA A 115 6.55 36.93 -38.39
N ASP A 116 5.86 35.95 -38.97
CA ASP A 116 4.40 35.79 -38.98
C ASP A 116 3.92 34.67 -38.06
N CYS A 117 4.82 34.06 -37.29
CA CYS A 117 4.46 33.00 -36.36
C CYS A 117 3.90 33.56 -35.05
N LYS A 118 2.79 33.01 -34.61
CA LYS A 118 2.24 33.25 -33.24
C LYS A 118 2.62 32.09 -32.34
N PRO A 119 3.14 32.35 -31.13
CA PRO A 119 3.41 31.30 -30.18
C PRO A 119 2.13 30.70 -29.63
N GLY A 120 2.22 29.52 -29.04
CA GLY A 120 1.12 28.84 -28.41
C GLY A 120 0.51 27.74 -29.28
N ARG A 121 0.47 26.57 -28.73
CA ARG A 121 -0.16 25.36 -29.28
C ARG A 121 -1.60 25.25 -28.79
N PRO A 122 -2.47 24.49 -29.47
CA PRO A 122 -3.80 24.21 -28.95
C PRO A 122 -3.71 23.58 -27.57
N ALA A 123 -4.56 24.00 -26.67
CA ALA A 123 -4.71 23.35 -25.36
C ALA A 123 -5.14 21.89 -25.56
N HIS A 124 -4.53 20.98 -24.85
CA HIS A 124 -4.93 19.57 -24.80
C HIS A 124 -4.88 19.07 -23.35
N ALA A 125 -5.70 18.07 -23.04
CA ALA A 125 -5.70 17.44 -21.74
C ALA A 125 -4.36 16.71 -21.52
N MET A 126 -3.72 16.98 -20.41
CA MET A 126 -2.49 16.29 -20.05
C MET A 126 -2.81 14.89 -19.53
N PRO A 127 -2.11 13.87 -19.99
CA PRO A 127 -2.19 12.57 -19.36
C PRO A 127 -1.60 12.63 -17.93
N SER A 128 -2.03 11.73 -17.08
CA SER A 128 -1.31 11.48 -15.83
C SER A 128 0.01 10.80 -16.13
N VAL A 129 1.11 11.35 -15.64
CA VAL A 129 2.45 10.85 -15.94
C VAL A 129 3.33 10.85 -14.70
N LEU A 130 4.16 9.82 -14.62
CA LEU A 130 5.18 9.64 -13.60
C LEU A 130 6.52 9.46 -14.30
N CYS A 131 7.61 9.88 -13.69
CA CYS A 131 8.92 9.63 -14.28
C CYS A 131 10.03 9.51 -13.22
N SER A 132 11.01 8.69 -13.57
CA SER A 132 12.39 8.75 -13.09
C SER A 132 13.21 9.60 -14.09
N PRO A 133 14.52 9.78 -13.89
CA PRO A 133 15.35 10.39 -14.94
C PRO A 133 15.33 9.61 -16.25
N MET A 134 15.29 8.28 -16.17
CA MET A 134 15.52 7.39 -17.32
C MET A 134 14.24 6.83 -17.94
N ASP A 135 13.14 6.83 -17.20
CA ASP A 135 11.87 6.23 -17.60
C ASP A 135 10.69 7.17 -17.40
N PHE A 136 9.71 7.07 -18.28
CA PHE A 136 8.52 7.90 -18.34
C PHE A 136 7.29 7.01 -18.48
N VAL A 137 6.45 7.03 -17.46
CA VAL A 137 5.25 6.18 -17.37
C VAL A 137 4.00 7.04 -17.53
N THR A 138 3.27 6.80 -18.60
CA THR A 138 1.92 7.37 -18.77
C THR A 138 0.91 6.45 -18.11
N VAL A 139 0.12 6.99 -17.19
CA VAL A 139 -0.96 6.26 -16.52
C VAL A 139 -2.19 6.28 -17.44
N ASP A 140 -2.16 5.40 -18.43
CA ASP A 140 -3.23 5.17 -19.40
C ASP A 140 -3.58 3.68 -19.45
N GLY A 141 -4.37 3.23 -18.51
CA GLY A 141 -4.68 1.83 -18.28
C GLY A 141 -4.19 1.38 -16.92
N ILE A 142 -4.01 0.07 -16.76
CA ILE A 142 -3.58 -0.48 -15.47
C ILE A 142 -2.07 -0.35 -15.35
N THR A 143 -1.65 0.42 -14.36
CA THR A 143 -0.25 0.57 -13.97
C THR A 143 0.01 -0.28 -12.73
N VAL A 144 0.98 -1.20 -12.82
CA VAL A 144 1.36 -2.08 -11.70
C VAL A 144 2.35 -1.37 -10.80
N VAL A 145 1.97 -1.20 -9.54
CA VAL A 145 2.83 -0.65 -8.48
C VAL A 145 3.30 -1.80 -7.59
N GLY A 146 4.61 -2.03 -7.56
CA GLY A 146 5.23 -3.13 -6.82
C GLY A 146 5.25 -2.89 -5.32
N GLU A 147 4.65 -3.79 -4.52
CA GLU A 147 4.42 -3.66 -3.07
C GLU A 147 5.51 -4.28 -2.16
N ARG A 148 6.63 -4.75 -2.72
CA ARG A 148 7.56 -5.59 -1.94
C ARG A 148 8.53 -4.80 -1.07
N ILE A 149 8.81 -3.53 -1.37
CA ILE A 149 9.67 -2.65 -0.57
C ILE A 149 8.82 -2.00 0.53
N ASN A 150 8.36 -2.83 1.46
CA ASN A 150 7.50 -2.42 2.56
C ASN A 150 7.70 -3.39 3.74
N PRO A 151 7.99 -2.90 4.96
CA PRO A 151 8.28 -3.74 6.14
C PRO A 151 7.05 -4.42 6.75
N THR A 152 5.84 -4.00 6.38
CA THR A 152 4.61 -4.51 7.00
C THR A 152 4.47 -6.03 6.81
N GLY A 153 4.46 -6.78 7.90
CA GLY A 153 4.37 -8.24 7.90
C GLY A 153 5.60 -8.99 7.37
N LYS A 154 6.72 -8.30 7.05
CA LYS A 154 7.91 -8.91 6.43
C LYS A 154 9.13 -8.80 7.35
N LYS A 155 9.32 -9.76 8.25
CA LYS A 155 10.40 -9.78 9.25
C LYS A 155 11.81 -9.59 8.65
N ARG A 156 12.10 -10.27 7.53
CA ARG A 156 13.42 -10.15 6.87
C ARG A 156 13.64 -8.73 6.32
N PHE A 157 12.59 -8.07 5.81
CA PHE A 157 12.69 -6.70 5.32
C PHE A 157 12.89 -5.71 6.47
N GLN A 158 12.17 -5.90 7.60
CA GLN A 158 12.38 -5.11 8.82
C GLN A 158 13.80 -5.24 9.35
N GLN A 159 14.35 -6.47 9.34
CA GLN A 159 15.74 -6.72 9.71
C GLN A 159 16.71 -5.99 8.78
N ALA A 160 16.51 -6.08 7.46
CA ALA A 160 17.35 -5.39 6.48
C ALA A 160 17.39 -3.87 6.70
N LEU A 161 16.24 -3.26 7.03
CA LEU A 161 16.18 -1.82 7.35
C LEU A 161 16.99 -1.47 8.61
N ARG A 162 16.91 -2.28 9.68
CA ARG A 162 17.64 -2.05 10.93
C ARG A 162 19.15 -2.26 10.78
N GLU A 163 19.56 -3.24 9.99
CA GLU A 163 20.97 -3.59 9.75
C GLU A 163 21.60 -2.77 8.63
N GLY A 164 20.80 -1.97 7.89
CA GLY A 164 21.27 -1.23 6.72
C GLY A 164 21.63 -2.13 5.54
N ASP A 165 21.03 -3.33 5.44
CA ASP A 165 21.25 -4.28 4.35
C ASP A 165 20.62 -3.76 3.05
N MET A 166 21.30 -2.79 2.45
CA MET A 166 20.85 -2.15 1.22
C MET A 166 20.76 -3.14 0.05
N ASN A 167 21.63 -4.16 0.02
CA ASN A 167 21.64 -5.15 -1.06
C ASN A 167 20.29 -5.89 -1.12
N TYR A 168 19.79 -6.34 0.01
CA TYR A 168 18.49 -7.01 0.07
C TYR A 168 17.34 -6.10 -0.40
N ILE A 169 17.39 -4.80 -0.05
CA ILE A 169 16.38 -3.83 -0.49
C ILE A 169 16.43 -3.66 -2.01
N LEU A 170 17.62 -3.53 -2.58
CA LEU A 170 17.82 -3.38 -4.02
C LEU A 170 17.43 -4.65 -4.79
N GLU A 171 17.69 -5.85 -4.26
CA GLU A 171 17.21 -7.11 -4.83
C GLU A 171 15.68 -7.14 -4.94
N GLN A 172 14.95 -6.64 -3.93
CA GLN A 172 13.49 -6.53 -4.02
C GLN A 172 13.04 -5.59 -5.14
N ALA A 173 13.77 -4.49 -5.38
CA ALA A 173 13.45 -3.56 -6.46
C ALA A 173 13.68 -4.18 -7.84
N VAL A 174 14.85 -4.80 -8.04
CA VAL A 174 15.23 -5.46 -9.31
C VAL A 174 14.23 -6.58 -9.63
N SER A 175 13.95 -7.46 -8.67
CA SER A 175 13.00 -8.56 -8.84
C SER A 175 11.61 -8.08 -9.25
N GLN A 176 11.10 -6.98 -8.67
CA GLN A 176 9.80 -6.40 -9.04
C GLN A 176 9.82 -5.77 -10.43
N SER A 177 10.92 -5.10 -10.79
CA SER A 177 11.11 -4.53 -12.12
C SER A 177 11.09 -5.62 -13.19
N GLU A 178 11.83 -6.72 -12.98
CA GLU A 178 11.87 -7.87 -13.87
C GLU A 178 10.51 -8.59 -13.96
N ALA A 179 9.75 -8.62 -12.87
CA ALA A 179 8.41 -9.19 -12.83
C ALA A 179 7.36 -8.35 -13.56
N GLY A 180 7.68 -7.08 -13.92
CA GLY A 180 6.81 -6.21 -14.71
C GLY A 180 6.12 -5.11 -13.90
N ALA A 181 6.63 -4.74 -12.73
CA ALA A 181 6.23 -3.50 -12.09
C ALA A 181 6.58 -2.30 -12.98
N GLN A 182 5.74 -1.26 -12.94
CA GLN A 182 5.95 -0.01 -13.67
C GLN A 182 6.27 1.15 -12.72
N VAL A 183 5.92 1.01 -11.45
CA VAL A 183 6.24 1.92 -10.34
C VAL A 183 6.62 1.06 -9.15
N LEU A 184 7.48 1.53 -8.26
CA LEU A 184 7.81 0.84 -7.01
C LEU A 184 7.29 1.65 -5.81
N ASP A 185 6.48 1.00 -4.97
CA ASP A 185 6.09 1.53 -3.67
C ASP A 185 7.24 1.34 -2.67
N VAL A 186 7.63 2.41 -1.98
CA VAL A 186 8.80 2.45 -1.10
C VAL A 186 8.39 2.93 0.28
N ASN A 187 8.27 1.99 1.22
CA ASN A 187 8.03 2.24 2.63
C ASN A 187 9.21 1.70 3.45
N VAL A 188 9.77 2.55 4.29
CA VAL A 188 10.91 2.22 5.17
C VAL A 188 10.59 2.40 6.65
N GLY A 189 9.31 2.64 6.98
CA GLY A 189 8.84 2.84 8.33
C GLY A 189 8.86 1.54 9.14
N ALA A 190 9.87 1.36 9.98
CA ALA A 190 9.99 0.21 10.88
C ALA A 190 10.42 0.67 12.29
N PRO A 191 9.97 -0.04 13.33
CA PRO A 191 10.39 0.27 14.70
C PRO A 191 11.91 0.30 14.85
N GLY A 192 12.44 1.37 15.43
CA GLY A 192 13.87 1.53 15.69
C GLY A 192 14.68 2.01 14.49
N VAL A 193 14.03 2.42 13.40
CA VAL A 193 14.66 3.00 12.20
C VAL A 193 14.49 4.51 12.19
N ASP A 194 15.53 5.27 11.85
CA ASP A 194 15.44 6.69 11.51
C ASP A 194 14.84 6.78 10.09
N GLU A 195 13.51 6.81 10.02
CA GLU A 195 12.77 6.75 8.76
C GLU A 195 13.17 7.86 7.77
N PRO A 196 13.29 9.16 8.17
CA PRO A 196 13.75 10.20 7.26
C PRO A 196 15.13 9.95 6.67
N ALA A 197 16.10 9.52 7.47
CA ALA A 197 17.45 9.25 7.01
C ALA A 197 17.51 8.02 6.09
N VAL A 198 16.78 6.95 6.44
CA VAL A 198 16.73 5.72 5.64
C VAL A 198 15.95 5.93 4.35
N MET A 199 14.87 6.72 4.34
CA MET A 199 14.14 7.08 3.12
C MET A 199 15.06 7.78 2.11
N GLU A 200 15.85 8.76 2.57
CA GLU A 200 16.83 9.44 1.72
C GLU A 200 17.86 8.47 1.11
N GLN A 201 18.40 7.55 1.93
CA GLN A 201 19.40 6.57 1.49
C GLN A 201 18.81 5.58 0.49
N VAL A 202 17.64 5.02 0.79
CA VAL A 202 16.96 4.03 -0.06
C VAL A 202 16.56 4.65 -1.40
N VAL A 203 16.00 5.86 -1.41
CA VAL A 203 15.63 6.56 -2.65
C VAL A 203 16.85 6.81 -3.53
N LYS A 204 17.98 7.25 -2.95
CA LYS A 204 19.24 7.42 -3.70
C LYS A 204 19.73 6.11 -4.29
N ALA A 205 19.74 5.04 -3.50
CA ALA A 205 20.22 3.72 -3.92
C ALA A 205 19.32 3.10 -5.01
N LEU A 206 18.00 3.20 -4.88
CA LEU A 206 17.05 2.68 -5.87
C LEU A 206 17.23 3.35 -7.24
N GLN A 207 17.38 4.67 -7.28
CA GLN A 207 17.59 5.41 -8.54
C GLN A 207 18.90 5.04 -9.26
N SER A 208 19.85 4.43 -8.59
CA SER A 208 21.10 3.96 -9.22
C SER A 208 20.99 2.56 -9.84
N VAL A 209 19.94 1.80 -9.50
CA VAL A 209 19.81 0.38 -9.87
C VAL A 209 18.58 0.13 -10.75
N VAL A 210 17.47 0.84 -10.52
CA VAL A 210 16.24 0.70 -11.31
C VAL A 210 15.86 2.01 -11.98
N SER A 211 15.27 1.91 -13.17
CA SER A 211 14.78 3.07 -13.93
C SER A 211 13.33 3.44 -13.61
N LEU A 212 12.63 2.64 -12.82
CA LEU A 212 11.20 2.84 -12.56
C LEU A 212 10.94 4.07 -11.67
N PRO A 213 9.83 4.80 -11.90
CA PRO A 213 9.34 5.81 -10.97
C PRO A 213 9.04 5.21 -9.59
N LEU A 214 9.17 6.05 -8.54
CA LEU A 214 8.92 5.64 -7.17
C LEU A 214 7.63 6.26 -6.63
N GLN A 215 6.94 5.50 -5.80
CA GLN A 215 5.91 5.94 -4.87
C GLN A 215 6.53 5.98 -3.47
N LEU A 216 6.63 7.15 -2.86
CA LEU A 216 7.18 7.33 -1.52
C LEU A 216 6.05 7.18 -0.50
N ASP A 217 6.09 6.11 0.29
CA ASP A 217 5.06 5.74 1.23
C ASP A 217 5.52 5.99 2.66
N SER A 218 4.94 7.00 3.29
CA SER A 218 5.16 7.34 4.70
C SER A 218 4.04 8.22 5.25
N SER A 219 3.74 8.07 6.52
CA SER A 219 2.89 9.00 7.27
C SER A 219 3.67 10.18 7.87
N HIS A 220 5.01 10.16 7.83
CA HIS A 220 5.87 11.19 8.34
C HIS A 220 6.26 12.17 7.23
N ALA A 221 5.81 13.42 7.34
CA ALA A 221 6.11 14.46 6.35
C ALA A 221 7.62 14.68 6.18
N ASP A 222 8.41 14.56 7.25
CA ASP A 222 9.87 14.70 7.20
C ASP A 222 10.54 13.57 6.39
N ALA A 223 10.04 12.35 6.49
CA ALA A 223 10.52 11.23 5.68
C ALA A 223 10.18 11.44 4.20
N LEU A 224 8.94 11.89 3.93
CA LEU A 224 8.52 12.25 2.57
C LEU A 224 9.39 13.38 2.00
N GLU A 225 9.61 14.46 2.76
CA GLU A 225 10.42 15.59 2.28
C GLU A 225 11.87 15.17 2.01
N ARG A 226 12.48 14.34 2.86
CA ARG A 226 13.83 13.83 2.65
C ARG A 226 13.92 12.99 1.38
N GLY A 227 12.97 12.09 1.16
CA GLY A 227 12.89 11.29 -0.06
C GLY A 227 12.66 12.14 -1.31
N LEU A 228 11.70 13.08 -1.27
CA LEU A 228 11.38 13.98 -2.37
C LEU A 228 12.57 14.86 -2.77
N ARG A 229 13.35 15.33 -1.78
CA ARG A 229 14.50 16.21 -2.03
C ARG A 229 15.59 15.55 -2.87
N VAL A 230 15.74 14.25 -2.80
CA VAL A 230 16.79 13.49 -3.51
C VAL A 230 16.26 12.71 -4.70
N TYR A 231 14.95 12.75 -4.92
CA TYR A 231 14.34 12.10 -6.07
C TYR A 231 14.46 12.97 -7.34
N ASN A 232 14.98 12.35 -8.41
CA ASN A 232 15.12 13.01 -9.71
C ASN A 232 13.98 12.53 -10.62
N GLY A 233 12.94 13.31 -10.74
CA GLY A 233 11.78 12.94 -11.54
C GLY A 233 10.47 13.44 -10.95
N LYS A 234 9.37 12.78 -11.29
CA LYS A 234 8.04 13.02 -10.75
C LYS A 234 7.54 11.77 -10.04
N PRO A 235 7.68 11.68 -8.71
CA PRO A 235 7.22 10.55 -7.91
C PRO A 235 5.74 10.67 -7.55
N ILE A 236 5.22 9.64 -6.88
CA ILE A 236 3.96 9.70 -6.13
C ILE A 236 4.29 9.84 -4.63
N VAL A 237 3.53 10.65 -3.93
CA VAL A 237 3.49 10.68 -2.46
C VAL A 237 2.31 9.85 -1.97
N ASN A 238 2.57 8.85 -1.16
CA ASN A 238 1.59 8.00 -0.49
C ASN A 238 1.74 8.22 1.03
N SER A 239 0.87 8.98 1.73
CA SER A 239 -0.37 9.53 1.27
C SER A 239 -0.82 10.75 2.09
N VAL A 240 -1.89 11.36 1.65
CA VAL A 240 -2.72 12.25 2.47
C VAL A 240 -4.07 11.58 2.76
N ASN A 241 -4.84 12.12 3.70
CA ASN A 241 -6.19 11.66 4.02
C ASN A 241 -7.14 12.86 4.18
N GLY A 242 -8.37 12.64 4.62
CA GLY A 242 -9.38 13.70 4.81
C GLY A 242 -9.14 14.61 6.03
N GLU A 243 -8.11 14.38 6.83
CA GLU A 243 -7.77 15.20 7.99
C GLU A 243 -7.08 16.50 7.56
N THR A 244 -7.58 17.63 8.03
CA THR A 244 -7.08 18.96 7.64
C THR A 244 -5.59 19.12 7.94
N GLU A 245 -5.12 18.66 9.10
CA GLU A 245 -3.71 18.77 9.51
C GLU A 245 -2.78 18.00 8.55
N VAL A 246 -3.19 16.83 8.10
CA VAL A 246 -2.41 16.02 7.14
C VAL A 246 -2.36 16.71 5.78
N LEU A 247 -3.50 17.22 5.30
CA LEU A 247 -3.60 17.95 4.04
C LEU A 247 -2.70 19.18 4.03
N GLU A 248 -2.79 20.02 5.07
CA GLU A 248 -1.99 21.25 5.17
C GLU A 248 -0.49 21.00 5.33
N ARG A 249 -0.09 19.86 5.85
CA ARG A 249 1.32 19.49 6.04
C ARG A 249 1.94 18.86 4.80
N VAL A 250 1.22 17.98 4.08
CA VAL A 250 1.80 17.16 3.01
C VAL A 250 1.57 17.75 1.61
N LEU A 251 0.38 18.34 1.33
CA LEU A 251 0.10 18.89 0.00
C LEU A 251 1.08 20.00 -0.42
N PRO A 252 1.54 20.90 0.46
CA PRO A 252 2.59 21.86 0.11
C PRO A 252 3.91 21.19 -0.32
N LEU A 253 4.27 20.03 0.26
CA LEU A 253 5.44 19.27 -0.16
C LEU A 253 5.25 18.68 -1.56
N CYS A 254 4.07 18.09 -1.84
CA CYS A 254 3.75 17.59 -3.18
C CYS A 254 3.87 18.70 -4.21
N LYS A 255 3.32 19.89 -3.93
CA LYS A 255 3.43 21.05 -4.81
C LYS A 255 4.86 21.54 -4.99
N LYS A 256 5.63 21.64 -3.89
CA LYS A 256 7.02 22.10 -3.89
C LYS A 256 7.93 21.22 -4.76
N TYR A 257 7.75 19.91 -4.68
CA TYR A 257 8.58 18.93 -5.38
C TYR A 257 7.96 18.39 -6.68
N GLY A 258 6.78 18.88 -7.05
CA GLY A 258 6.09 18.48 -8.29
C GLY A 258 5.62 17.04 -8.30
N ALA A 259 5.37 16.45 -7.15
CA ALA A 259 4.92 15.09 -7.00
C ALA A 259 3.42 14.93 -7.25
N ALA A 260 3.00 13.78 -7.75
CA ALA A 260 1.63 13.33 -7.68
C ALA A 260 1.30 12.87 -6.23
N VAL A 261 0.02 12.78 -5.88
CA VAL A 261 -0.40 12.47 -4.50
C VAL A 261 -1.50 11.42 -4.46
N VAL A 262 -1.37 10.47 -3.54
CA VAL A 262 -2.44 9.55 -3.16
C VAL A 262 -3.27 10.16 -2.03
N GLY A 263 -4.58 10.22 -2.21
CA GLY A 263 -5.53 10.62 -1.21
C GLY A 263 -6.35 9.43 -0.72
N LEU A 264 -6.23 9.09 0.55
CA LEU A 264 -7.00 8.02 1.18
C LEU A 264 -8.41 8.50 1.50
N ALA A 265 -9.43 7.71 1.18
CA ALA A 265 -10.82 7.97 1.52
C ALA A 265 -11.13 7.64 3.00
N ILE A 266 -10.34 8.20 3.91
CA ILE A 266 -10.45 8.08 5.37
C ILE A 266 -10.26 9.45 6.01
N ASP A 267 -10.89 9.70 7.13
CA ASP A 267 -10.74 10.90 7.95
C ASP A 267 -10.74 10.54 9.45
N GLU A 268 -10.85 11.55 10.32
CA GLU A 268 -10.87 11.40 11.78
C GLU A 268 -11.92 10.41 12.30
N ARG A 269 -12.94 10.08 11.51
CA ARG A 269 -13.99 9.10 11.83
C ARG A 269 -13.61 7.67 11.42
N GLY A 270 -12.44 7.47 10.83
CA GLY A 270 -12.00 6.19 10.29
C GLY A 270 -12.55 5.89 8.90
N ILE A 271 -12.38 4.63 8.45
CA ILE A 271 -12.88 4.17 7.15
C ILE A 271 -14.39 4.03 7.20
N GLN A 272 -15.07 4.76 6.33
CA GLN A 272 -16.54 4.75 6.28
C GLN A 272 -17.06 3.49 5.56
N PRO A 273 -18.18 2.90 6.01
CA PRO A 273 -18.70 1.66 5.45
C PRO A 273 -19.33 1.84 4.06
N SER A 274 -19.93 3.01 3.76
CA SER A 274 -20.64 3.24 2.51
C SER A 274 -19.77 3.90 1.43
N ALA A 275 -20.08 3.60 0.17
CA ALA A 275 -19.44 4.23 -0.98
C ALA A 275 -19.64 5.75 -1.00
N ASP A 276 -20.84 6.23 -0.65
CA ASP A 276 -21.16 7.66 -0.58
C ASP A 276 -20.26 8.40 0.42
N ALA A 277 -20.13 7.86 1.62
CA ALA A 277 -19.31 8.51 2.66
C ALA A 277 -17.82 8.53 2.30
N ARG A 278 -17.30 7.46 1.68
CA ARG A 278 -15.92 7.44 1.15
C ARG A 278 -15.74 8.44 0.01
N PHE A 279 -16.71 8.55 -0.87
CA PHE A 279 -16.70 9.52 -1.96
C PHE A 279 -16.65 10.97 -1.45
N GLU A 280 -17.42 11.32 -0.42
CA GLU A 280 -17.39 12.67 0.16
C GLU A 280 -16.02 13.02 0.78
N ILE A 281 -15.36 12.04 1.41
CA ILE A 281 -13.99 12.23 1.90
C ILE A 281 -13.02 12.41 0.72
N ALA A 282 -13.12 11.54 -0.29
CA ALA A 282 -12.30 11.64 -1.50
C ALA A 282 -12.45 13.00 -2.18
N LYS A 283 -13.69 13.51 -2.28
CA LYS A 283 -13.99 14.83 -2.84
C LYS A 283 -13.29 15.94 -2.05
N ARG A 284 -13.34 15.90 -0.72
CA ARG A 284 -12.64 16.86 0.17
C ARG A 284 -11.13 16.86 -0.09
N VAL A 285 -10.53 15.68 -0.21
CA VAL A 285 -9.08 15.55 -0.53
C VAL A 285 -8.76 16.15 -1.90
N VAL A 286 -9.58 15.85 -2.91
CA VAL A 286 -9.41 16.39 -4.27
C VAL A 286 -9.52 17.91 -4.27
N ASP A 287 -10.55 18.46 -3.62
CA ASP A 287 -10.77 19.91 -3.54
C ASP A 287 -9.57 20.61 -2.84
N ALA A 288 -9.05 20.02 -1.77
CA ALA A 288 -7.86 20.53 -1.07
C ALA A 288 -6.61 20.47 -1.95
N ALA A 289 -6.37 19.36 -2.65
CA ALA A 289 -5.22 19.22 -3.54
C ALA A 289 -5.25 20.24 -4.69
N LEU A 290 -6.43 20.46 -5.29
CA LEU A 290 -6.64 21.47 -6.33
C LEU A 290 -6.39 22.89 -5.79
N ALA A 291 -6.85 23.19 -4.57
CA ALA A 291 -6.62 24.47 -3.90
C ALA A 291 -5.12 24.74 -3.66
N HIS A 292 -4.33 23.72 -3.40
CA HIS A 292 -2.87 23.80 -3.32
C HIS A 292 -2.16 23.85 -4.68
N GLY A 293 -2.93 23.83 -5.79
CA GLY A 293 -2.40 23.91 -7.15
C GLY A 293 -1.77 22.62 -7.67
N ILE A 294 -2.16 21.47 -7.12
CA ILE A 294 -1.84 20.16 -7.68
C ILE A 294 -2.88 19.89 -8.77
N PRO A 295 -2.46 19.63 -10.02
CA PRO A 295 -3.40 19.43 -11.11
C PRO A 295 -4.12 18.10 -10.97
N ARG A 296 -5.33 18.02 -11.53
CA ARG A 296 -6.24 16.86 -11.38
C ARG A 296 -5.63 15.54 -11.86
N GLU A 297 -4.83 15.58 -12.91
CA GLU A 297 -4.10 14.44 -13.46
C GLU A 297 -3.06 13.83 -12.49
N ASP A 298 -2.68 14.56 -11.45
CA ASP A 298 -1.69 14.17 -10.44
C ASP A 298 -2.32 13.75 -9.10
N ILE A 299 -3.65 13.61 -9.06
CA ILE A 299 -4.39 13.18 -7.87
C ILE A 299 -4.87 11.75 -8.08
N TYR A 300 -4.49 10.86 -7.18
CA TYR A 300 -4.87 9.45 -7.15
C TYR A 300 -5.69 9.18 -5.88
N ILE A 301 -6.88 8.63 -6.01
CA ILE A 301 -7.73 8.32 -4.84
C ILE A 301 -7.68 6.82 -4.55
N ASP A 302 -7.36 6.50 -3.29
CA ASP A 302 -7.48 5.16 -2.72
C ASP A 302 -8.74 5.08 -1.86
N CYS A 303 -9.73 4.30 -2.33
CA CYS A 303 -10.98 4.07 -1.62
C CYS A 303 -10.86 3.04 -0.49
N LEU A 304 -9.66 2.56 -0.21
CA LEU A 304 -9.28 1.63 0.86
C LEU A 304 -9.91 0.23 0.73
N THR A 305 -9.04 -0.72 0.46
CA THR A 305 -9.41 -2.14 0.41
C THR A 305 -9.47 -2.71 1.81
N LEU A 306 -10.67 -3.00 2.28
CA LEU A 306 -10.89 -3.72 3.53
C LEU A 306 -10.80 -5.23 3.30
N THR A 307 -10.39 -5.95 4.33
CA THR A 307 -10.24 -7.41 4.21
C THR A 307 -11.59 -8.12 4.21
N ALA A 308 -11.83 -8.97 3.21
CA ALA A 308 -13.07 -9.73 3.09
C ALA A 308 -13.31 -10.70 4.26
N SER A 309 -12.26 -11.12 4.96
CA SER A 309 -12.41 -12.00 6.12
C SER A 309 -13.12 -11.35 7.31
N ALA A 310 -13.05 -10.03 7.43
CA ALA A 310 -13.63 -9.30 8.56
C ALA A 310 -14.82 -8.40 8.15
N GLN A 311 -14.83 -7.88 6.93
CA GLN A 311 -15.78 -6.86 6.47
C GLN A 311 -16.27 -7.19 5.05
N GLN A 312 -16.78 -8.42 4.86
CA GLN A 312 -17.20 -8.93 3.56
C GLN A 312 -18.29 -8.07 2.90
N GLN A 313 -19.20 -7.50 3.70
CA GLN A 313 -20.29 -6.64 3.20
C GLN A 313 -19.79 -5.31 2.60
N ASP A 314 -18.58 -4.85 2.98
CA ASP A 314 -18.05 -3.54 2.59
C ASP A 314 -17.17 -3.61 1.33
N VAL A 315 -16.92 -4.80 0.81
CA VAL A 315 -16.06 -5.01 -0.37
C VAL A 315 -16.59 -4.26 -1.59
N LEU A 316 -17.90 -4.37 -1.85
CA LEU A 316 -18.53 -3.69 -2.99
C LEU A 316 -18.53 -2.18 -2.83
N ALA A 317 -18.64 -1.67 -1.60
CA ALA A 317 -18.58 -0.23 -1.35
C ALA A 317 -17.23 0.38 -1.78
N THR A 318 -16.11 -0.38 -1.67
CA THR A 318 -14.81 0.05 -2.21
C THR A 318 -14.85 0.19 -3.73
N VAL A 319 -15.42 -0.80 -4.41
CA VAL A 319 -15.51 -0.82 -5.89
C VAL A 319 -16.42 0.30 -6.40
N GLU A 320 -17.56 0.52 -5.74
CA GLU A 320 -18.53 1.58 -6.07
C GLU A 320 -17.93 2.97 -5.84
N ALA A 321 -17.27 3.21 -4.70
CA ALA A 321 -16.60 4.48 -4.41
C ALA A 321 -15.51 4.77 -5.44
N LEU A 322 -14.73 3.77 -5.83
CA LEU A 322 -13.69 3.88 -6.85
C LEU A 322 -14.30 4.31 -8.21
N ALA A 323 -15.37 3.65 -8.65
CA ALA A 323 -16.05 3.98 -9.90
C ALA A 323 -16.55 5.42 -9.90
N ARG A 324 -17.09 5.89 -8.78
CA ARG A 324 -17.56 7.28 -8.62
C ARG A 324 -16.41 8.28 -8.62
N CYS A 325 -15.32 8.01 -7.90
CA CYS A 325 -14.13 8.87 -7.94
C CYS A 325 -13.59 9.01 -9.37
N LYS A 326 -13.59 7.93 -10.14
CA LYS A 326 -13.18 7.94 -11.54
C LYS A 326 -14.09 8.77 -12.43
N THR A 327 -15.40 8.60 -12.32
CA THR A 327 -16.39 9.17 -13.24
C THR A 327 -16.85 10.57 -12.85
N GLU A 328 -17.05 10.83 -11.55
CA GLU A 328 -17.62 12.08 -11.05
C GLU A 328 -16.54 13.11 -10.69
N LEU A 329 -15.42 12.68 -10.06
CA LEU A 329 -14.31 13.58 -9.74
C LEU A 329 -13.30 13.70 -10.89
N GLY A 330 -13.27 12.76 -11.83
CA GLY A 330 -12.37 12.76 -12.97
C GLY A 330 -10.88 12.66 -12.59
N VAL A 331 -10.58 12.05 -11.44
CA VAL A 331 -9.23 11.78 -10.94
C VAL A 331 -8.77 10.38 -11.31
N ARG A 332 -7.51 10.07 -11.03
CA ARG A 332 -7.00 8.71 -11.10
C ARG A 332 -7.31 7.94 -9.82
N THR A 333 -7.32 6.62 -9.92
CA THR A 333 -7.61 5.74 -8.79
C THR A 333 -6.46 4.77 -8.55
N ILE A 334 -6.24 4.45 -7.28
CA ILE A 334 -5.21 3.52 -6.83
C ILE A 334 -5.78 2.63 -5.73
N LEU A 335 -5.35 1.39 -5.63
CA LEU A 335 -5.74 0.48 -4.55
C LEU A 335 -4.60 -0.44 -4.13
N GLY A 336 -4.47 -0.67 -2.83
CA GLY A 336 -3.75 -1.79 -2.24
C GLY A 336 -4.55 -3.08 -2.40
N VAL A 337 -4.40 -3.77 -3.54
CA VAL A 337 -5.25 -4.91 -3.94
C VAL A 337 -5.09 -6.10 -2.99
N SER A 338 -3.88 -6.37 -2.53
CA SER A 338 -3.56 -7.56 -1.72
C SER A 338 -4.23 -7.59 -0.35
N ASN A 339 -4.75 -6.46 0.13
CA ASN A 339 -5.42 -6.34 1.42
C ASN A 339 -6.74 -7.14 1.47
N ILE A 340 -7.44 -7.29 0.35
CA ILE A 340 -8.73 -7.97 0.26
C ILE A 340 -8.71 -9.39 0.85
N SER A 341 -7.62 -10.10 0.69
CA SER A 341 -7.49 -11.52 1.02
C SER A 341 -6.76 -11.79 2.35
N PHE A 342 -6.47 -10.75 3.13
CA PHE A 342 -5.75 -10.93 4.38
C PHE A 342 -6.50 -11.87 5.32
N GLY A 343 -5.78 -12.85 5.91
CA GLY A 343 -6.36 -13.87 6.80
C GLY A 343 -7.13 -15.00 6.09
N LEU A 344 -7.16 -15.03 4.75
CA LEU A 344 -7.81 -16.08 3.95
C LEU A 344 -6.80 -16.97 3.24
N PRO A 345 -7.14 -18.26 2.97
CA PRO A 345 -6.27 -19.17 2.22
C PRO A 345 -6.31 -18.85 0.72
N CYS A 346 -5.34 -19.39 -0.03
CA CYS A 346 -5.27 -19.25 -1.49
C CYS A 346 -5.46 -17.81 -1.96
N ARG A 347 -4.80 -16.88 -1.30
CA ARG A 347 -4.90 -15.43 -1.51
C ARG A 347 -4.87 -14.99 -2.98
N PRO A 348 -4.06 -15.59 -3.87
CA PRO A 348 -4.03 -15.19 -5.27
C PRO A 348 -5.39 -15.22 -5.96
N TYR A 349 -6.26 -16.18 -5.66
CA TYR A 349 -7.60 -16.27 -6.28
C TYR A 349 -8.49 -15.07 -5.93
N LEU A 350 -8.52 -14.70 -4.66
CA LEU A 350 -9.27 -13.53 -4.20
C LEU A 350 -8.67 -12.23 -4.73
N ASN A 351 -7.35 -12.09 -4.64
CA ASN A 351 -6.65 -10.92 -5.14
C ASN A 351 -6.91 -10.71 -6.63
N THR A 352 -6.82 -11.76 -7.43
CA THR A 352 -7.03 -11.70 -8.89
C THR A 352 -8.46 -11.35 -9.23
N THR A 353 -9.43 -11.94 -8.54
CA THR A 353 -10.86 -11.64 -8.74
C THR A 353 -11.17 -10.19 -8.38
N PHE A 354 -10.73 -9.75 -7.20
CA PHE A 354 -10.94 -8.37 -6.75
C PHE A 354 -10.23 -7.35 -7.66
N LEU A 355 -8.99 -7.64 -8.06
CA LEU A 355 -8.27 -6.83 -9.05
C LEU A 355 -9.08 -6.66 -10.33
N THR A 356 -9.65 -7.75 -10.86
CA THR A 356 -10.47 -7.70 -12.09
C THR A 356 -11.72 -6.84 -11.90
N MET A 357 -12.40 -6.97 -10.76
CA MET A 357 -13.56 -6.12 -10.42
C MET A 357 -13.17 -4.64 -10.34
N ALA A 358 -12.07 -4.34 -9.64
CA ALA A 358 -11.56 -2.97 -9.50
C ALA A 358 -11.11 -2.38 -10.84
N MET A 359 -10.43 -3.15 -11.69
CA MET A 359 -10.05 -2.73 -13.05
C MET A 359 -11.28 -2.37 -13.89
N TYR A 360 -12.33 -3.19 -13.82
CA TYR A 360 -13.57 -2.93 -14.54
C TYR A 360 -14.30 -1.68 -14.01
N ALA A 361 -14.21 -1.41 -12.72
CA ALA A 361 -14.73 -0.20 -12.08
C ALA A 361 -13.91 1.06 -12.36
N GLY A 362 -12.72 0.94 -12.96
CA GLY A 362 -11.91 2.10 -13.37
C GLY A 362 -10.61 2.29 -12.58
N LEU A 363 -10.07 1.24 -11.96
CA LEU A 363 -8.75 1.28 -11.31
C LEU A 363 -7.66 1.63 -12.33
N ASP A 364 -6.81 2.59 -11.99
CA ASP A 364 -5.65 3.01 -12.80
C ASP A 364 -4.34 2.40 -12.26
N LEU A 365 -4.12 2.42 -10.95
CA LEU A 365 -2.90 1.90 -10.33
C LEU A 365 -3.23 0.77 -9.36
N ALA A 366 -2.58 -0.37 -9.54
CA ALA A 366 -2.73 -1.52 -8.66
C ALA A 366 -1.45 -1.73 -7.83
N ILE A 367 -1.52 -1.44 -6.51
CA ILE A 367 -0.44 -1.80 -5.58
C ILE A 367 -0.59 -3.30 -5.30
N MET A 368 0.35 -4.07 -5.83
CA MET A 368 0.27 -5.53 -5.81
C MET A 368 1.65 -6.19 -5.92
N ASN A 369 1.70 -7.48 -5.66
CA ASN A 369 2.92 -8.25 -5.92
C ASN A 369 3.04 -8.61 -7.42
N PRO A 370 3.96 -8.00 -8.18
CA PRO A 370 4.13 -8.29 -9.59
C PRO A 370 4.66 -9.70 -9.89
N SER A 371 5.19 -10.38 -8.86
CA SER A 371 5.62 -11.79 -9.00
C SER A 371 4.45 -12.79 -8.90
N SER A 372 3.20 -12.33 -8.62
CA SER A 372 2.02 -13.20 -8.73
C SER A 372 1.63 -13.33 -10.19
N GLU A 373 1.86 -14.53 -10.73
CA GLU A 373 1.53 -14.82 -12.14
C GLU A 373 0.03 -14.68 -12.40
N GLU A 374 -0.83 -15.08 -11.45
CA GLU A 374 -2.28 -14.99 -11.58
C GLU A 374 -2.76 -13.55 -11.68
N MET A 375 -2.20 -12.65 -10.86
CA MET A 375 -2.55 -11.23 -10.87
C MET A 375 -2.04 -10.55 -12.14
N MET A 376 -0.80 -10.85 -12.54
CA MET A 376 -0.24 -10.32 -13.80
C MET A 376 -1.02 -10.84 -15.01
N ALA A 377 -1.42 -12.12 -15.02
CA ALA A 377 -2.26 -12.68 -16.08
C ALA A 377 -3.61 -11.97 -16.19
N ALA A 378 -4.23 -11.58 -15.06
CA ALA A 378 -5.45 -10.79 -15.07
C ALA A 378 -5.24 -9.40 -15.70
N VAL A 379 -4.13 -8.71 -15.38
CA VAL A 379 -3.81 -7.40 -15.98
C VAL A 379 -3.63 -7.51 -17.50
N TYR A 380 -2.81 -8.46 -17.96
CA TYR A 380 -2.59 -8.65 -19.41
C TYR A 380 -3.88 -9.06 -20.13
N SER A 381 -4.66 -9.98 -19.55
CA SER A 381 -5.95 -10.42 -20.13
C SER A 381 -6.95 -9.28 -20.19
N TYR A 382 -7.05 -8.47 -19.12
CA TYR A 382 -7.92 -7.31 -19.08
C TYR A 382 -7.57 -6.28 -20.18
N ASN A 383 -6.29 -6.02 -20.39
CA ASN A 383 -5.83 -5.10 -21.44
C ASN A 383 -6.19 -5.60 -22.84
N VAL A 384 -6.12 -6.91 -23.09
CA VAL A 384 -6.60 -7.52 -24.35
C VAL A 384 -8.10 -7.33 -24.50
N LEU A 385 -8.89 -7.73 -23.48
CA LEU A 385 -10.35 -7.73 -23.52
C LEU A 385 -10.94 -6.30 -23.64
N THR A 386 -10.23 -5.31 -23.12
CA THR A 386 -10.63 -3.89 -23.21
C THR A 386 -10.01 -3.15 -24.40
N ASN A 387 -9.36 -3.89 -25.33
CA ASN A 387 -8.72 -3.35 -26.53
C ASN A 387 -7.64 -2.28 -26.24
N ARG A 388 -6.97 -2.38 -25.07
CA ARG A 388 -5.82 -1.55 -24.67
C ARG A 388 -4.52 -2.14 -25.24
N ASP A 389 -4.35 -3.46 -25.13
CA ASP A 389 -3.28 -4.20 -25.81
C ASP A 389 -3.68 -4.46 -27.26
N LYS A 390 -3.26 -3.56 -28.15
CA LYS A 390 -3.58 -3.65 -29.58
C LYS A 390 -2.96 -4.89 -30.20
N GLN A 391 -3.80 -5.67 -30.90
CA GLN A 391 -3.41 -6.96 -31.54
C GLN A 391 -2.85 -7.98 -30.53
N SER A 392 -3.10 -7.79 -29.22
CA SER A 392 -2.64 -8.68 -28.13
C SER A 392 -1.11 -8.85 -28.10
N MET A 393 -0.36 -7.83 -28.54
CA MET A 393 1.10 -7.93 -28.70
C MET A 393 1.82 -8.15 -27.38
N ALA A 394 1.46 -7.41 -26.33
CA ALA A 394 2.07 -7.57 -25.01
C ALA A 394 1.69 -8.91 -24.35
N TYR A 395 0.44 -9.33 -24.52
CA TYR A 395 -0.03 -10.63 -24.05
C TYR A 395 0.71 -11.79 -24.73
N ILE A 396 0.82 -11.75 -26.06
CA ILE A 396 1.54 -12.76 -26.84
C ILE A 396 3.00 -12.80 -26.44
N ALA A 397 3.67 -11.65 -26.34
CA ALA A 397 5.08 -11.58 -25.96
C ALA A 397 5.36 -12.21 -24.58
N ARG A 398 4.39 -12.13 -23.65
CA ARG A 398 4.56 -12.69 -22.30
C ARG A 398 4.21 -14.20 -22.22
N TYR A 399 3.25 -14.68 -23.02
CA TYR A 399 2.64 -15.99 -22.84
C TYR A 399 2.83 -16.98 -23.99
N ALA A 400 3.39 -16.56 -25.14
CA ALA A 400 3.54 -17.44 -26.30
C ALA A 400 4.28 -18.75 -26.00
N ASP A 401 5.30 -18.67 -25.16
CA ASP A 401 6.14 -19.84 -24.81
C ASP A 401 5.68 -20.55 -23.52
N LYS A 402 4.59 -20.10 -22.88
CA LYS A 402 4.10 -20.71 -21.65
C LYS A 402 3.11 -21.83 -21.95
N VAL A 403 3.42 -23.03 -21.47
CA VAL A 403 2.49 -24.17 -21.54
C VAL A 403 1.31 -23.90 -20.58
N PRO A 404 0.05 -23.97 -21.04
CA PRO A 404 -1.09 -23.81 -20.15
C PRO A 404 -1.03 -24.77 -18.97
N ALA A 405 -1.38 -24.30 -17.76
CA ALA A 405 -1.35 -25.12 -16.54
C ALA A 405 -2.18 -26.42 -16.67
N SER A 406 -3.24 -26.41 -17.51
CA SER A 406 -4.03 -27.61 -17.87
C SER A 406 -3.24 -28.65 -18.66
N ALA A 407 -2.24 -28.25 -19.45
CA ALA A 407 -1.36 -29.17 -20.17
C ALA A 407 -0.22 -29.66 -19.27
N ALA A 408 0.30 -28.81 -18.36
CA ALA A 408 1.28 -29.19 -17.34
C ALA A 408 0.70 -30.21 -16.34
N LEU A 409 -0.56 -30.06 -15.93
CA LEU A 409 -1.28 -31.04 -15.11
C LEU A 409 -1.48 -32.39 -15.82
N LYS A 410 -1.76 -32.39 -17.11
CA LYS A 410 -1.85 -33.63 -17.90
C LYS A 410 -0.49 -34.33 -18.04
N GLN A 411 0.60 -33.57 -18.19
CA GLN A 411 1.96 -34.12 -18.21
C GLN A 411 2.39 -34.67 -16.84
N ALA A 412 2.02 -33.99 -15.76
CA ALA A 412 2.28 -34.44 -14.38
C ALA A 412 1.44 -35.71 -14.04
N GLN A 413 0.19 -35.79 -14.51
CA GLN A 413 -0.67 -36.95 -14.30
C GLN A 413 -0.21 -38.16 -15.10
N THR A 414 0.34 -37.98 -16.30
CA THR A 414 0.94 -39.07 -17.08
C THR A 414 2.27 -39.55 -16.51
N ALA A 415 3.02 -38.69 -15.83
CA ALA A 415 4.25 -39.08 -15.13
C ALA A 415 3.98 -39.75 -13.77
N GLN A 416 2.84 -39.48 -13.12
CA GLN A 416 2.43 -40.09 -11.84
C GLN A 416 1.67 -41.41 -11.99
N ALA A 417 1.24 -41.78 -13.20
CA ALA A 417 0.58 -43.06 -13.43
C ALA A 417 1.49 -44.31 -13.32
N SER A 418 2.77 -44.13 -13.01
CA SER A 418 3.75 -45.20 -12.82
C SER A 418 4.25 -45.38 -11.39
N GLN A 419 3.68 -44.72 -10.39
CA GLN A 419 4.02 -44.96 -8.98
C GLN A 419 2.78 -44.93 -8.11
N THR A 420 2.11 -46.07 -7.98
CA THR A 420 1.16 -46.32 -6.91
C THR A 420 1.94 -46.60 -5.62
N SER A 421 1.89 -45.69 -4.66
CA SER A 421 2.05 -46.07 -3.26
C SER A 421 1.08 -45.22 -2.43
N ASN A 422 0.14 -45.92 -1.82
CA ASN A 422 -0.80 -45.44 -0.82
C ASN A 422 -0.08 -44.73 0.30
N THR A 423 -0.42 -43.44 0.52
CA THR A 423 -0.29 -42.85 1.84
C THR A 423 -1.70 -42.54 2.35
N PRO A 424 -2.09 -43.08 3.50
CA PRO A 424 -3.42 -42.82 4.06
C PRO A 424 -3.54 -41.33 4.41
N ALA A 425 -4.70 -40.74 4.11
CA ALA A 425 -5.12 -39.50 4.71
C ALA A 425 -4.98 -39.64 6.24
N GLU A 426 -4.20 -38.77 6.87
CA GLU A 426 -4.19 -38.64 8.33
C GLU A 426 -5.62 -38.35 8.77
N ALA A 427 -6.27 -39.34 9.34
CA ALA A 427 -7.54 -39.19 10.03
C ALA A 427 -7.32 -38.18 11.17
N ASP A 428 -8.17 -37.16 11.25
CA ASP A 428 -8.27 -36.29 12.41
C ASP A 428 -8.29 -37.15 13.68
N ALA A 429 -7.38 -36.88 14.60
CA ALA A 429 -7.37 -37.54 15.91
C ALA A 429 -8.71 -37.24 16.55
N ALA A 430 -9.61 -38.21 16.58
CA ALA A 430 -10.91 -38.09 17.19
C ALA A 430 -10.69 -37.94 18.70
N HIS A 431 -11.21 -36.91 19.32
CA HIS A 431 -11.25 -36.78 20.75
C HIS A 431 -11.96 -38.02 21.35
N SER A 432 -11.38 -38.59 22.36
CA SER A 432 -11.98 -39.70 23.11
C SER A 432 -12.33 -39.19 24.51
N GLY A 433 -13.56 -39.39 24.93
CA GLY A 433 -14.01 -38.99 26.27
C GLY A 433 -15.43 -38.41 26.30
N PRO A 434 -15.96 -38.13 27.50
CA PRO A 434 -17.35 -37.69 27.67
C PRO A 434 -17.68 -36.37 27.01
N PHE A 435 -16.66 -35.52 26.77
CA PHE A 435 -16.82 -34.18 26.16
C PHE A 435 -16.42 -34.11 24.70
N ALA A 436 -16.01 -35.22 24.07
CA ALA A 436 -15.52 -35.27 22.70
C ALA A 436 -16.46 -34.62 21.69
N ALA A 437 -17.76 -34.81 21.85
CA ALA A 437 -18.74 -34.21 20.93
C ALA A 437 -18.90 -32.70 21.10
N LEU A 438 -18.72 -32.14 22.29
CA LEU A 438 -18.70 -30.71 22.53
C LEU A 438 -17.42 -30.08 21.95
N MET A 439 -16.27 -30.69 22.20
CA MET A 439 -14.98 -30.26 21.66
C MET A 439 -15.03 -30.21 20.14
N GLN A 440 -15.57 -31.24 19.48
CA GLN A 440 -15.71 -31.28 18.03
C GLN A 440 -16.67 -30.21 17.52
N ALA A 441 -17.77 -29.91 18.22
CA ALA A 441 -18.69 -28.82 17.84
C ALA A 441 -18.00 -27.46 17.91
N VAL A 442 -17.16 -27.23 18.92
CA VAL A 442 -16.35 -26.01 19.03
C VAL A 442 -15.32 -25.93 17.90
N GLU A 443 -14.53 -26.97 17.65
CA GLU A 443 -13.52 -26.97 16.60
C GLU A 443 -14.10 -26.74 15.21
N LYS A 444 -15.30 -27.27 14.94
CA LYS A 444 -16.01 -27.06 13.67
C LYS A 444 -16.79 -25.75 13.60
N GLY A 445 -16.80 -24.95 14.67
CA GLY A 445 -17.51 -23.68 14.71
C GLY A 445 -19.05 -23.81 14.74
N LEU A 446 -19.59 -24.94 15.18
CA LEU A 446 -21.02 -25.25 15.18
C LEU A 446 -21.70 -24.65 16.42
N LYS A 447 -21.94 -23.34 16.39
CA LYS A 447 -22.45 -22.53 17.51
C LYS A 447 -23.70 -23.11 18.17
N GLY A 448 -24.72 -23.50 17.39
CA GLY A 448 -25.98 -24.05 17.91
C GLY A 448 -25.79 -25.42 18.55
N GLU A 449 -24.93 -26.25 18.00
CA GLU A 449 -24.62 -27.58 18.54
C GLU A 449 -23.78 -27.49 19.79
N ALA A 450 -22.81 -26.60 19.86
CA ALA A 450 -21.99 -26.33 21.03
C ALA A 450 -22.86 -25.88 22.22
N SER A 451 -23.78 -24.92 22.03
CA SER A 451 -24.74 -24.46 23.03
C SER A 451 -25.64 -25.61 23.52
N ALA A 452 -26.27 -26.38 22.60
CA ALA A 452 -27.18 -27.47 22.97
C ALA A 452 -26.47 -28.60 23.72
N ARG A 453 -25.25 -28.98 23.29
CA ARG A 453 -24.45 -30.01 23.98
C ARG A 453 -24.02 -29.56 25.38
N THR A 454 -23.59 -28.29 25.49
CA THR A 454 -23.23 -27.72 26.79
C THR A 454 -24.41 -27.72 27.73
N HIS A 455 -25.59 -27.32 27.25
CA HIS A 455 -26.82 -27.35 28.06
C HIS A 455 -27.12 -28.74 28.62
N THR A 456 -27.02 -29.79 27.79
CA THR A 456 -27.24 -31.16 28.20
C THR A 456 -26.19 -31.65 29.20
N LEU A 457 -24.91 -31.32 28.97
CA LEU A 457 -23.82 -31.74 29.84
C LEU A 457 -23.83 -31.06 31.22
N LEU A 458 -24.43 -29.89 31.34
CA LEU A 458 -24.59 -29.15 32.59
C LEU A 458 -25.56 -29.82 33.58
N ASP A 459 -26.41 -30.73 33.12
CA ASP A 459 -27.30 -31.49 33.98
C ASP A 459 -26.54 -32.53 34.85
N GLU A 460 -25.41 -33.03 34.32
CA GLU A 460 -24.65 -34.12 34.97
C GLU A 460 -23.23 -33.69 35.41
N ASN A 461 -22.77 -32.51 35.02
CA ASN A 461 -21.40 -32.05 35.27
C ASN A 461 -21.36 -30.67 35.95
N GLU A 462 -20.30 -30.43 36.70
CA GLU A 462 -20.03 -29.11 37.24
C GLU A 462 -19.66 -28.15 36.10
N PRO A 463 -20.19 -26.90 36.10
CA PRO A 463 -19.98 -25.95 35.02
C PRO A 463 -18.50 -25.68 34.68
N LEU A 464 -17.64 -25.58 35.68
CA LEU A 464 -16.21 -25.31 35.49
C LEU A 464 -15.46 -26.49 34.87
N THR A 465 -15.90 -27.72 35.12
CA THR A 465 -15.33 -28.93 34.50
C THR A 465 -15.47 -28.87 32.96
N LEU A 466 -16.61 -28.38 32.47
CA LEU A 466 -16.80 -28.22 31.02
C LEU A 466 -15.89 -27.14 30.41
N VAL A 467 -15.54 -26.12 31.19
CA VAL A 467 -14.57 -25.11 30.74
C VAL A 467 -13.18 -25.73 30.63
N ASP A 468 -12.72 -26.39 31.72
CA ASP A 468 -11.34 -26.85 31.83
C ASP A 468 -11.07 -28.12 31.01
N GLU A 469 -12.03 -29.03 30.87
CA GLU A 469 -11.83 -30.33 30.21
C GLU A 469 -12.39 -30.39 28.78
N ALA A 470 -13.21 -29.37 28.34
CA ALA A 470 -13.78 -29.37 26.99
C ALA A 470 -13.46 -28.09 26.23
N LEU A 471 -13.83 -26.90 26.74
CA LEU A 471 -13.74 -25.68 25.97
C LEU A 471 -12.29 -25.19 25.76
N ILE A 472 -11.49 -25.22 26.85
CA ILE A 472 -10.07 -24.82 26.78
C ILE A 472 -9.28 -25.76 25.86
N PRO A 473 -9.33 -27.11 26.04
CA PRO A 473 -8.62 -28.01 25.16
C PRO A 473 -9.05 -27.91 23.68
N ALA A 474 -10.35 -27.68 23.39
CA ALA A 474 -10.83 -27.50 22.03
C ALA A 474 -10.25 -26.21 21.40
N LEU A 475 -10.21 -25.11 22.15
CA LEU A 475 -9.63 -23.85 21.69
C LEU A 475 -8.10 -23.93 21.51
N ASP A 476 -7.41 -24.68 22.36
CA ASP A 476 -5.98 -24.94 22.24
C ASP A 476 -5.68 -25.69 20.93
N VAL A 477 -6.47 -26.73 20.60
CA VAL A 477 -6.36 -27.46 19.32
C VAL A 477 -6.63 -26.54 18.13
N VAL A 478 -7.64 -25.67 18.21
CA VAL A 478 -7.97 -24.69 17.19
C VAL A 478 -6.81 -23.68 16.99
N GLY A 479 -6.26 -23.18 18.10
CA GLY A 479 -5.12 -22.28 18.10
C GLY A 479 -3.88 -22.91 17.46
N GLU A 480 -3.56 -24.15 17.82
CA GLU A 480 -2.44 -24.91 17.24
C GLU A 480 -2.62 -25.17 15.74
N LYS A 481 -3.83 -25.54 15.30
CA LYS A 481 -4.16 -25.71 13.88
C LYS A 481 -4.03 -24.39 13.10
N TYR A 482 -4.40 -23.28 13.71
CA TYR A 482 -4.25 -21.95 13.12
C TYR A 482 -2.76 -21.54 12.99
N GLU A 483 -1.96 -21.73 14.04
CA GLU A 483 -0.51 -21.44 13.99
C GLU A 483 0.23 -22.28 12.94
N LYS A 484 -0.18 -23.55 12.76
CA LYS A 484 0.37 -24.46 11.75
C LYS A 484 -0.16 -24.19 10.34
N GLY A 485 -1.02 -23.19 10.13
CA GLY A 485 -1.63 -22.89 8.83
C GLY A 485 -2.62 -23.94 8.32
N LYS A 486 -3.08 -24.86 9.20
CA LYS A 486 -4.09 -25.88 8.89
C LYS A 486 -5.52 -25.37 9.08
N LEU A 487 -5.70 -24.25 9.77
CA LEU A 487 -6.98 -23.58 10.01
C LEU A 487 -6.83 -22.09 9.75
N PHE A 488 -7.86 -21.43 9.22
CA PHE A 488 -7.81 -20.05 8.78
C PHE A 488 -8.65 -19.12 9.64
N LEU A 489 -8.41 -17.81 9.57
CA LEU A 489 -9.03 -16.81 10.44
C LEU A 489 -10.57 -16.90 10.53
N PRO A 490 -11.35 -17.08 9.44
CA PRO A 490 -12.80 -17.24 9.55
C PRO A 490 -13.21 -18.47 10.37
N GLN A 491 -12.50 -19.57 10.23
CA GLN A 491 -12.75 -20.80 10.99
C GLN A 491 -12.38 -20.64 12.47
N LEU A 492 -11.27 -19.94 12.76
CA LEU A 492 -10.88 -19.55 14.13
C LEU A 492 -11.98 -18.72 14.78
N LEU A 493 -12.52 -17.71 14.08
CA LEU A 493 -13.61 -16.86 14.57
C LEU A 493 -14.92 -17.65 14.78
N GLN A 494 -15.21 -18.61 13.91
CA GLN A 494 -16.37 -19.49 14.07
C GLN A 494 -16.22 -20.42 15.29
N ALA A 495 -15.05 -21.03 15.48
CA ALA A 495 -14.75 -21.87 16.63
C ALA A 495 -14.85 -21.06 17.93
N ALA A 496 -14.29 -19.87 17.95
CA ALA A 496 -14.38 -18.96 19.08
C ALA A 496 -15.83 -18.53 19.38
N SER A 497 -16.66 -18.28 18.34
CA SER A 497 -18.09 -17.99 18.51
C SER A 497 -18.89 -19.18 19.03
N ALA A 498 -18.51 -20.41 18.66
CA ALA A 498 -19.12 -21.63 19.20
C ALA A 498 -18.76 -21.84 20.66
N ALA A 499 -17.50 -21.63 21.03
CA ALA A 499 -17.07 -21.68 22.43
C ALA A 499 -17.75 -20.61 23.26
N GLN A 500 -17.93 -19.40 22.76
CA GLN A 500 -18.64 -18.32 23.45
C GLN A 500 -20.11 -18.69 23.72
N ALA A 501 -20.81 -19.31 22.76
CA ALA A 501 -22.17 -19.78 22.99
C ALA A 501 -22.26 -20.84 24.06
N ALA A 502 -21.31 -21.78 24.09
CA ALA A 502 -21.19 -22.77 25.15
C ALA A 502 -20.93 -22.10 26.52
N PHE A 503 -20.07 -21.09 26.55
CA PHE A 503 -19.73 -20.34 27.77
C PHE A 503 -20.93 -19.56 28.34
N GLU A 504 -21.81 -19.00 27.51
CA GLU A 504 -23.03 -18.33 27.97
C GLU A 504 -24.02 -19.30 28.64
N GLU A 505 -24.12 -20.55 28.15
CA GLU A 505 -24.89 -21.60 28.85
C GLU A 505 -24.32 -21.91 30.23
N ILE A 506 -22.99 -22.05 30.31
CA ILE A 506 -22.27 -22.30 31.58
C ILE A 506 -22.50 -21.15 32.56
N LYS A 507 -22.36 -19.92 32.11
CA LYS A 507 -22.58 -18.71 32.90
C LYS A 507 -24.02 -18.64 33.44
N THR A 508 -24.99 -18.95 32.57
CA THR A 508 -26.40 -19.03 32.94
C THR A 508 -26.65 -20.10 34.00
N ALA A 509 -26.01 -21.28 33.90
CA ALA A 509 -26.13 -22.35 34.87
C ALA A 509 -25.52 -21.97 36.23
N ILE A 510 -24.33 -21.32 36.22
CA ILE A 510 -23.68 -20.81 37.44
C ILE A 510 -24.58 -19.78 38.15
N ALA A 511 -25.15 -18.84 37.39
CA ALA A 511 -26.06 -17.84 37.96
C ALA A 511 -27.33 -18.47 38.58
N LYS A 512 -27.89 -19.51 37.96
CA LYS A 512 -29.05 -20.25 38.49
C LYS A 512 -28.73 -21.05 39.75
N ARG A 513 -27.49 -21.55 39.91
CA ARG A 513 -27.03 -22.28 41.08
C ARG A 513 -26.63 -21.37 42.26
N GLY A 514 -26.82 -20.04 42.14
CA GLY A 514 -26.58 -19.06 43.21
C GLY A 514 -25.12 -18.70 43.44
N GLY A 515 -24.23 -19.07 42.51
CA GLY A 515 -22.87 -18.61 42.47
C GLY A 515 -22.83 -17.23 41.77
N ALA A 516 -22.34 -16.19 42.45
CA ALA A 516 -21.91 -15.00 41.79
C ALA A 516 -20.81 -15.43 40.81
N GLY A 517 -21.04 -15.28 39.48
CA GLY A 517 -20.05 -15.54 38.48
C GLY A 517 -18.92 -14.53 38.68
N ALA A 518 -17.92 -14.93 39.47
CA ALA A 518 -16.72 -14.11 39.65
C ALA A 518 -15.98 -14.10 38.31
N SER A 519 -15.99 -12.96 37.66
CA SER A 519 -15.03 -12.69 36.60
C SER A 519 -13.62 -12.98 37.14
N LYS A 520 -12.83 -13.77 36.41
CA LYS A 520 -11.43 -14.07 36.78
C LYS A 520 -10.56 -12.84 36.89
N GLY A 521 -10.99 -11.76 36.25
CA GLY A 521 -10.34 -10.45 36.24
C GLY A 521 -10.91 -9.57 35.12
N ARG A 522 -10.64 -8.29 35.21
CA ARG A 522 -11.14 -7.28 34.27
C ARG A 522 -10.00 -6.76 33.43
N ILE A 523 -10.18 -6.72 32.10
CA ILE A 523 -9.15 -6.36 31.12
C ILE A 523 -9.72 -5.31 30.16
N VAL A 524 -8.98 -4.21 29.93
CA VAL A 524 -9.29 -3.26 28.86
C VAL A 524 -8.53 -3.67 27.60
N LEU A 525 -9.19 -3.70 26.44
CA LEU A 525 -8.55 -3.85 25.14
C LEU A 525 -8.82 -2.64 24.25
N ALA A 526 -7.79 -2.15 23.57
CA ALA A 526 -7.90 -1.03 22.62
C ALA A 526 -6.95 -1.21 21.45
N THR A 527 -7.41 -0.89 20.24
CA THR A 527 -6.51 -0.56 19.13
C THR A 527 -6.19 0.92 19.20
N VAL A 528 -4.90 1.25 19.25
CA VAL A 528 -4.42 2.60 19.56
C VAL A 528 -4.86 3.63 18.52
N LYS A 529 -4.85 4.92 18.90
CA LYS A 529 -5.23 6.04 18.05
C LYS A 529 -4.49 6.02 16.71
N GLY A 530 -5.23 6.25 15.63
CA GLY A 530 -4.74 6.23 14.26
C GLY A 530 -4.68 4.83 13.64
N ASP A 531 -4.91 3.75 14.42
CA ASP A 531 -4.93 2.39 13.89
C ASP A 531 -6.36 1.85 13.80
N VAL A 532 -6.72 1.42 12.60
CA VAL A 532 -8.06 0.90 12.28
C VAL A 532 -8.11 -0.63 12.20
N HIS A 533 -6.95 -1.29 12.38
CA HIS A 533 -6.80 -2.73 12.27
C HIS A 533 -7.09 -3.40 13.62
N ASP A 534 -8.29 -3.88 13.80
CA ASP A 534 -8.76 -4.46 15.06
C ASP A 534 -8.94 -5.99 15.08
N ILE A 535 -8.63 -6.67 13.95
CA ILE A 535 -8.81 -8.12 13.82
C ILE A 535 -8.02 -8.87 14.91
N GLY A 536 -6.74 -8.55 15.08
CA GLY A 536 -5.90 -9.17 16.10
C GLY A 536 -6.45 -8.95 17.50
N LYS A 537 -6.86 -7.72 17.83
CA LYS A 537 -7.48 -7.36 19.11
C LYS A 537 -8.80 -8.12 19.35
N ASN A 538 -9.64 -8.26 18.31
CA ASN A 538 -10.91 -8.95 18.41
C ASN A 538 -10.72 -10.45 18.67
N ILE A 539 -9.68 -11.06 18.09
CA ILE A 539 -9.30 -12.45 18.41
C ILE A 539 -8.87 -12.56 19.87
N VAL A 540 -8.00 -11.66 20.33
CA VAL A 540 -7.56 -11.62 21.74
C VAL A 540 -8.76 -11.45 22.68
N ARG A 541 -9.69 -10.54 22.37
CA ARG A 541 -10.93 -10.35 23.14
C ARG A 541 -11.69 -11.65 23.29
N VAL A 542 -11.99 -12.31 22.17
CA VAL A 542 -12.81 -13.54 22.19
C VAL A 542 -12.12 -14.63 23.00
N ILE A 543 -10.81 -14.79 22.87
CA ILE A 543 -10.05 -15.77 23.63
C ILE A 543 -10.07 -15.43 25.12
N LEU A 544 -9.83 -14.20 25.53
CA LEU A 544 -9.86 -13.79 26.94
C LEU A 544 -11.26 -13.95 27.56
N GLU A 545 -12.33 -13.57 26.83
CA GLU A 545 -13.70 -13.80 27.26
C GLU A 545 -14.00 -15.30 27.48
N ASN A 546 -13.48 -16.16 26.59
CA ASN A 546 -13.63 -17.63 26.72
C ASN A 546 -12.84 -18.22 27.90
N TYR A 547 -11.76 -17.58 28.32
CA TYR A 547 -11.05 -17.95 29.54
C TYR A 547 -11.70 -17.42 30.84
N GLY A 548 -12.83 -16.71 30.73
CA GLY A 548 -13.61 -16.21 31.85
C GLY A 548 -13.23 -14.83 32.34
N PHE A 549 -12.44 -14.06 31.57
CA PHE A 549 -12.14 -12.66 31.89
C PHE A 549 -13.27 -11.72 31.40
N GLU A 550 -13.53 -10.67 32.15
CA GLU A 550 -14.40 -9.57 31.73
C GLU A 550 -13.59 -8.62 30.85
N VAL A 551 -13.88 -8.59 29.55
CA VAL A 551 -13.16 -7.73 28.60
C VAL A 551 -13.95 -6.46 28.30
N ILE A 552 -13.36 -5.31 28.56
CA ILE A 552 -13.85 -3.99 28.17
C ILE A 552 -13.16 -3.61 26.85
N ASP A 553 -13.83 -3.87 25.75
CA ASP A 553 -13.31 -3.53 24.41
C ASP A 553 -13.66 -2.10 24.04
N LEU A 554 -12.67 -1.23 23.91
CA LEU A 554 -12.82 0.16 23.51
C LEU A 554 -12.90 0.35 21.99
N GLY A 555 -12.69 -0.73 21.22
CA GLY A 555 -12.74 -0.65 19.77
C GLY A 555 -11.39 -0.29 19.12
N ARG A 556 -11.46 0.42 18.02
CA ARG A 556 -10.32 0.84 17.19
C ARG A 556 -10.18 2.37 17.17
N ASP A 557 -8.98 2.85 16.81
CA ASP A 557 -8.68 4.28 16.74
C ASP A 557 -9.01 5.00 18.07
N VAL A 558 -8.61 4.38 19.17
CA VAL A 558 -9.01 4.81 20.52
C VAL A 558 -8.12 5.95 21.01
N PRO A 559 -8.71 7.12 21.34
CA PRO A 559 -7.94 8.21 21.92
C PRO A 559 -7.26 7.83 23.23
N VAL A 560 -6.07 8.38 23.49
CA VAL A 560 -5.28 8.12 24.68
C VAL A 560 -6.08 8.37 25.96
N GLU A 561 -6.80 9.49 26.02
CA GLU A 561 -7.63 9.90 27.14
C GLU A 561 -8.72 8.89 27.46
N THR A 562 -9.34 8.31 26.42
CA THR A 562 -10.41 7.31 26.58
C THR A 562 -9.89 6.04 27.26
N VAL A 563 -8.67 5.60 26.92
CA VAL A 563 -8.04 4.45 27.59
C VAL A 563 -7.77 4.77 29.07
N VAL A 564 -7.14 5.92 29.34
CA VAL A 564 -6.79 6.35 30.71
C VAL A 564 -8.04 6.50 31.58
N ASP A 565 -9.08 7.15 31.07
CA ASP A 565 -10.32 7.38 31.81
C ASP A 565 -11.06 6.07 32.07
N THR A 566 -11.12 5.16 31.10
CA THR A 566 -11.75 3.84 31.30
C THR A 566 -11.02 3.02 32.36
N VAL A 567 -9.69 2.99 32.32
CA VAL A 567 -8.87 2.28 33.32
C VAL A 567 -9.14 2.82 34.71
N ARG A 568 -9.21 4.15 34.85
CA ARG A 568 -9.49 4.84 36.12
C ARG A 568 -10.92 4.57 36.62
N GLU A 569 -11.93 4.77 35.75
CA GLU A 569 -13.34 4.65 36.13
C GLU A 569 -13.78 3.24 36.45
N LYS A 570 -13.19 2.26 35.77
CA LYS A 570 -13.57 0.84 35.89
C LYS A 570 -12.63 0.06 36.82
N ASP A 571 -11.61 0.70 37.38
CA ASP A 571 -10.60 0.09 38.24
C ASP A 571 -10.01 -1.17 37.62
N VAL A 572 -9.39 -0.99 36.43
CA VAL A 572 -8.84 -2.11 35.64
C VAL A 572 -7.33 -2.18 35.82
N HIS A 573 -6.85 -3.40 36.11
CA HIS A 573 -5.44 -3.62 36.42
C HIS A 573 -4.62 -4.22 35.24
N LEU A 574 -5.27 -4.65 34.15
CA LEU A 574 -4.60 -5.15 32.96
C LEU A 574 -5.15 -4.48 31.70
N VAL A 575 -4.28 -3.88 30.91
CA VAL A 575 -4.60 -3.19 29.66
C VAL A 575 -3.89 -3.88 28.51
N GLY A 576 -4.61 -4.23 27.44
CA GLY A 576 -4.05 -4.75 26.20
C GLY A 576 -4.16 -3.70 25.08
N LEU A 577 -3.02 -3.32 24.49
CA LEU A 577 -2.96 -2.38 23.38
C LEU A 577 -2.52 -3.10 22.11
N SER A 578 -3.20 -2.80 21.01
CA SER A 578 -2.90 -3.38 19.68
C SER A 578 -2.53 -2.30 18.68
N ALA A 579 -1.48 -2.57 17.87
CA ALA A 579 -1.12 -1.76 16.71
C ALA A 579 -0.63 -2.66 15.56
N LEU A 580 -1.13 -2.42 14.36
CA LEU A 580 -0.73 -3.15 13.16
C LEU A 580 0.17 -2.32 12.24
N MET A 581 0.12 -0.98 12.35
CA MET A 581 0.90 -0.07 11.53
C MET A 581 2.10 0.48 12.32
N THR A 582 3.24 0.64 11.66
CA THR A 582 4.43 1.28 12.25
C THR A 582 4.16 2.73 12.65
N THR A 583 3.28 3.39 11.91
CA THR A 583 2.89 4.79 12.11
C THR A 583 2.12 5.04 13.41
N THR A 584 1.45 4.02 13.93
CA THR A 584 0.63 4.11 15.15
C THR A 584 1.37 3.68 16.41
N LEU A 585 2.62 3.23 16.28
CA LEU A 585 3.47 2.86 17.42
C LEU A 585 3.72 4.05 18.37
N LYS A 586 3.79 5.27 17.82
CA LYS A 586 3.90 6.49 18.63
C LYS A 586 2.67 6.69 19.52
N SER A 587 1.48 6.46 19.00
CA SER A 587 0.24 6.52 19.80
C SER A 587 0.19 5.46 20.89
N MET A 588 0.79 4.28 20.66
CA MET A 588 0.95 3.26 21.70
C MET A 588 1.88 3.73 22.82
N GLU A 589 3.03 4.28 22.47
CA GLU A 589 3.99 4.86 23.41
C GLU A 589 3.34 6.00 24.23
N GLU A 590 2.60 6.91 23.57
CA GLU A 590 1.86 8.00 24.22
C GLU A 590 0.79 7.46 25.19
N THR A 591 0.09 6.39 24.83
CA THR A 591 -0.92 5.74 25.69
C THR A 591 -0.29 5.14 26.95
N ILE A 592 0.83 4.43 26.80
CA ILE A 592 1.56 3.83 27.94
C ILE A 592 2.10 4.95 28.85
N ALA A 593 2.72 5.99 28.27
CA ALA A 593 3.23 7.13 29.02
C ALA A 593 2.12 7.86 29.80
N ALA A 594 0.93 8.00 29.20
CA ALA A 594 -0.22 8.62 29.87
C ALA A 594 -0.77 7.79 31.02
N LEU A 595 -0.84 6.45 30.88
CA LEU A 595 -1.22 5.54 31.97
C LEU A 595 -0.24 5.64 33.15
N HIS A 596 1.07 5.65 32.88
CA HIS A 596 2.10 5.83 33.90
C HIS A 596 2.04 7.21 34.56
N ALA A 597 1.87 8.28 33.76
CA ALA A 597 1.75 9.65 34.28
C ALA A 597 0.51 9.84 35.17
N ALA A 598 -0.57 9.13 34.87
CA ALA A 598 -1.80 9.11 35.67
C ALA A 598 -1.64 8.31 36.97
N LYS A 599 -0.50 7.62 37.20
CA LYS A 599 -0.20 6.77 38.38
C LYS A 599 -1.28 5.74 38.66
N LEU A 600 -1.85 5.15 37.60
CA LEU A 600 -2.84 4.10 37.71
C LEU A 600 -2.14 2.77 38.03
N ASP A 601 -2.74 1.98 38.94
CA ASP A 601 -2.23 0.65 39.29
C ASP A 601 -2.67 -0.36 38.21
N CYS A 602 -2.08 -0.25 37.03
CA CYS A 602 -2.35 -1.14 35.92
C CYS A 602 -1.06 -1.60 35.22
N LYS A 603 -1.11 -2.79 34.64
CA LYS A 603 -0.06 -3.34 33.81
C LYS A 603 -0.49 -3.32 32.36
N VAL A 604 0.48 -3.14 31.45
CA VAL A 604 0.21 -3.02 30.02
C VAL A 604 0.85 -4.16 29.25
N MET A 605 0.04 -4.92 28.52
CA MET A 605 0.50 -5.83 27.49
C MET A 605 0.27 -5.22 26.09
N VAL A 606 1.21 -5.42 25.20
CA VAL A 606 1.14 -4.93 23.84
C VAL A 606 1.26 -6.05 22.82
N GLY A 607 0.53 -5.94 21.72
CA GLY A 607 0.56 -6.91 20.63
C GLY A 607 0.31 -6.26 19.28
N GLY A 608 0.71 -6.95 18.21
CA GLY A 608 0.51 -6.51 16.83
C GLY A 608 1.68 -6.88 15.93
N ALA A 609 1.41 -6.96 14.60
CA ALA A 609 2.37 -7.50 13.64
C ALA A 609 3.67 -6.69 13.47
N VAL A 610 3.65 -5.41 13.85
CA VAL A 610 4.81 -4.50 13.75
C VAL A 610 5.63 -4.39 15.02
N LEU A 611 5.18 -5.02 16.12
CA LEU A 611 5.84 -4.99 17.41
C LEU A 611 6.90 -6.09 17.55
N THR A 612 7.94 -5.77 18.30
CA THR A 612 8.96 -6.74 18.75
C THR A 612 9.10 -6.66 20.26
N PRO A 613 9.61 -7.71 20.93
CA PRO A 613 9.86 -7.69 22.37
C PRO A 613 10.71 -6.49 22.79
N GLU A 614 11.76 -6.19 22.03
CA GLU A 614 12.70 -5.09 22.33
C GLU A 614 12.02 -3.72 22.24
N TYR A 615 11.09 -3.56 21.27
CA TYR A 615 10.35 -2.31 21.15
C TYR A 615 9.31 -2.17 22.27
N ALA A 616 8.64 -3.25 22.65
CA ALA A 616 7.70 -3.25 23.77
C ALA A 616 8.39 -2.83 25.09
N GLU A 617 9.58 -3.37 25.37
CA GLU A 617 10.40 -2.95 26.50
C GLU A 617 10.79 -1.47 26.43
N LYS A 618 11.22 -1.00 25.25
CA LYS A 618 11.61 0.39 25.02
C LYS A 618 10.49 1.40 25.32
N ILE A 619 9.24 1.06 24.98
CA ILE A 619 8.09 1.94 25.21
C ILE A 619 7.49 1.78 26.60
N GLY A 620 8.07 0.94 27.44
CA GLY A 620 7.65 0.73 28.83
C GLY A 620 6.44 -0.17 29.02
N ALA A 621 6.15 -1.05 28.07
CA ALA A 621 5.14 -2.08 28.23
C ALA A 621 5.64 -3.19 29.20
N ASP A 622 4.73 -3.71 30.02
CA ASP A 622 5.08 -4.78 30.97
C ASP A 622 5.22 -6.13 30.27
N TRP A 623 4.46 -6.36 29.19
CA TRP A 623 4.52 -7.61 28.43
C TRP A 623 4.29 -7.38 26.94
N TYR A 624 4.95 -8.22 26.15
CA TYR A 624 4.72 -8.38 24.72
C TYR A 624 3.99 -9.71 24.48
N ALA A 625 2.89 -9.66 23.73
CA ALA A 625 2.16 -10.82 23.26
C ALA A 625 2.31 -10.97 21.75
N LYS A 626 2.97 -12.02 21.31
CA LYS A 626 3.19 -12.34 19.91
C LYS A 626 1.89 -12.70 19.19
N ASP A 627 0.98 -13.34 19.91
CA ASP A 627 -0.29 -13.88 19.42
C ASP A 627 -1.36 -13.85 20.52
N ALA A 628 -2.57 -14.25 20.14
CA ALA A 628 -3.71 -14.19 21.04
C ALA A 628 -3.64 -15.24 22.18
N LYS A 629 -2.98 -16.39 21.94
CA LYS A 629 -2.74 -17.39 22.99
C LYS A 629 -1.80 -16.83 24.04
N GLN A 630 -0.70 -16.22 23.65
CA GLN A 630 0.24 -15.61 24.59
C GLN A 630 -0.41 -14.47 25.38
N SER A 631 -1.35 -13.72 24.78
CA SER A 631 -2.14 -12.71 25.50
C SER A 631 -2.97 -13.33 26.63
N ALA A 632 -3.58 -14.49 26.38
CA ALA A 632 -4.33 -15.23 27.39
C ALA A 632 -3.43 -15.81 28.49
N ASP A 633 -2.25 -16.32 28.13
CA ASP A 633 -1.28 -16.83 29.09
C ASP A 633 -0.74 -15.73 30.02
N ILE A 634 -0.51 -14.53 29.47
CA ILE A 634 -0.15 -13.33 30.25
C ILE A 634 -1.27 -12.98 31.22
N ALA A 635 -2.53 -12.96 30.76
CA ALA A 635 -3.67 -12.62 31.60
C ALA A 635 -3.85 -13.65 32.75
N LYS A 636 -3.76 -14.95 32.45
CA LYS A 636 -3.79 -16.03 33.46
C LYS A 636 -2.72 -15.83 34.54
N LYS A 637 -1.48 -15.61 34.10
CA LYS A 637 -0.34 -15.38 35.00
C LYS A 637 -0.54 -14.13 35.87
N PHE A 638 -1.07 -13.05 35.28
CA PHE A 638 -1.31 -11.80 35.98
C PHE A 638 -2.37 -11.96 37.08
N PHE A 639 -3.47 -12.66 36.81
CA PHE A 639 -4.57 -12.87 37.76
C PHE A 639 -4.38 -14.08 38.65
N GLY A 640 -3.20 -14.75 38.64
CA GLY A 640 -2.82 -15.77 39.61
C GLY A 640 -3.28 -17.20 39.26
N GLU A 641 -3.59 -17.47 38.00
CA GLU A 641 -3.81 -18.83 37.48
C GLU A 641 -2.49 -19.42 36.99
N SER A 642 -2.05 -20.50 37.62
CA SER A 642 -0.86 -21.27 37.20
C SER A 642 -1.22 -22.37 36.20
#